data_dbe04a2fddfb36c5026d0eda679c54b9
#
_entry.id   dbe04a2fddfb36c5026d0eda679c54b9
#
_cell.length_a   1.000
_cell.length_b   1.000
_cell.length_c   1.000
_cell.angle_alpha   90.00
_cell.angle_beta   90.00
_cell.angle_gamma   90.00
#
_symmetry.space_group_name_H-M   'P 1'
#
loop_
_entity.id
_entity.type
_entity.pdbx_description
1 polymer ?
#
loop_
_entity_poly.entity_id
_entity_poly.type
_entity_poly.pdbx_seq_one_letter_code
_entity_poly.pdbx_strand_id
1 'polypeptide(L)'
;MRFILGIFPLILLCFANLNASADTWKLLHSFETQEDINSATGHFATIQFTDKGVTNGKKALLVTFETKQWPNVFFSMTHPQDWSNYGGLALDITNPGQKSVNFNIRIDDDVKANGVTHCITGTGKIEAGETKSFICTFSQNPMLYGMRGLPSADPSCIEMSVGSGYVLNTKHIVAFQVFLDHPTQPVTLIIDNIRLSPKVNLDGIVDRFGQYAKGDWPGKLLNESEFKTRLQEENRDLAEHPAMTGRDIYGGWEKGPQLKATGFFRTTKYNGKWWLVDPIGHLFFSMGIDCVNTANATMISGREYMFTWLPKEGDPLSQFYGYASSVLYGPVKQGRTYNFFGANLYRKYGPDFLNIWKKREITRLISWGFNTIGNWSDQSYYRNERIPYVATGGIGGDHRRISSGSDYWGKMHDPFDPQFAIDVRNSLDPLIQKVKNDPWCIGYFIDNELSWGGGGDDGGRYGLAYGALKEDGSSPAKQAFINELKTKYGDITALNKAWGANFANWDAMEPSWSPTGHLNQAMTKDFGAFVYSLALKYFTIVHDELHRLDPNHLYLGCRFAWKTPEAMEAAAKVCDVVSFNIYAPRLNPKAWAFTKAFNKPCIIGEFHFGSLDRGMFSPGLVYAPNQKARAAMFIDYLHSVLDNPSFVGCHWFQLVDEPLTGRSFDGENYNIGFLNVTDTPYPEMVTAAREVLSDAYQRRLK
;
A
#
# COMPACT_ATOMS: atom_id res chain seq x y z
N MET A 1 -22.26 -41.88 -68.66
CA MET A 1 -23.00 -40.82 -67.98
C MET A 1 -22.26 -40.44 -66.72
N ARG A 2 -21.48 -39.37 -66.74
CA ARG A 2 -20.70 -38.89 -65.62
C ARG A 2 -21.49 -37.80 -64.95
N PHE A 3 -21.81 -37.94 -63.64
CA PHE A 3 -22.31 -36.86 -62.79
C PHE A 3 -21.14 -36.22 -62.07
N ILE A 4 -20.94 -34.93 -62.28
CA ILE A 4 -20.00 -34.12 -61.57
C ILE A 4 -20.75 -33.49 -60.39
N LEU A 5 -20.37 -33.84 -59.14
CA LEU A 5 -20.79 -33.13 -57.93
C LEU A 5 -19.84 -31.92 -57.71
N GLY A 6 -20.34 -30.74 -57.79
CA GLY A 6 -19.66 -29.52 -57.41
C GLY A 6 -19.73 -29.35 -55.89
N ILE A 7 -18.58 -29.26 -55.24
CA ILE A 7 -18.44 -28.87 -53.81
C ILE A 7 -18.25 -27.37 -53.76
N PHE A 8 -19.24 -26.65 -53.20
CA PHE A 8 -19.07 -25.24 -52.79
C PHE A 8 -18.44 -25.19 -51.43
N PRO A 9 -17.34 -24.45 -51.25
CA PRO A 9 -16.84 -24.22 -49.89
C PRO A 9 -17.65 -23.11 -49.19
N LEU A 10 -18.28 -23.45 -48.08
CA LEU A 10 -18.91 -22.49 -47.18
C LEU A 10 -17.82 -21.75 -46.45
N ILE A 11 -17.57 -20.48 -46.83
CA ILE A 11 -16.69 -19.57 -46.13
C ILE A 11 -17.46 -19.08 -44.90
N LEU A 12 -17.14 -19.63 -43.72
CA LEU A 12 -17.61 -19.14 -42.43
C LEU A 12 -16.82 -17.86 -42.12
N LEU A 13 -17.40 -16.68 -42.37
CA LEU A 13 -16.90 -15.42 -41.92
C LEU A 13 -17.11 -15.31 -40.40
N CYS A 14 -16.11 -15.70 -39.60
CA CYS A 14 -16.02 -15.31 -38.21
C CYS A 14 -15.81 -13.80 -38.11
N PHE A 15 -16.86 -13.03 -37.86
CA PHE A 15 -16.73 -11.67 -37.40
C PHE A 15 -16.14 -11.69 -36.00
N ALA A 16 -14.84 -11.61 -35.88
CA ALA A 16 -14.19 -11.20 -34.66
C ALA A 16 -14.53 -9.72 -34.46
N ASN A 17 -15.45 -9.43 -33.55
CA ASN A 17 -15.61 -8.08 -33.01
C ASN A 17 -14.34 -7.74 -32.19
N LEU A 18 -13.31 -7.31 -32.86
CA LEU A 18 -12.21 -6.57 -32.26
C LEU A 18 -12.79 -5.22 -31.85
N ASN A 19 -13.11 -5.04 -30.58
CA ASN A 19 -13.31 -3.71 -30.01
C ASN A 19 -11.96 -2.98 -30.07
N ALA A 20 -11.70 -2.31 -31.20
CA ALA A 20 -10.54 -1.43 -31.32
C ALA A 20 -10.74 -0.27 -30.32
N SER A 21 -9.75 -0.04 -29.45
CA SER A 21 -9.71 1.17 -28.64
C SER A 21 -9.55 2.39 -29.57
N ALA A 22 -10.11 3.53 -29.17
CA ALA A 22 -9.87 4.78 -29.89
C ALA A 22 -8.40 5.20 -29.66
N ASP A 23 -7.64 5.31 -30.75
CA ASP A 23 -6.23 5.71 -30.71
C ASP A 23 -6.02 7.22 -30.66
N THR A 24 -7.10 8.01 -30.73
CA THR A 24 -7.06 9.46 -30.82
C THR A 24 -8.05 10.11 -29.85
N TRP A 25 -7.72 11.33 -29.44
CA TRP A 25 -8.60 12.18 -28.66
C TRP A 25 -9.87 12.51 -29.45
N LYS A 26 -11.03 12.50 -28.80
CA LYS A 26 -12.31 12.94 -29.38
C LYS A 26 -12.74 14.23 -28.69
N LEU A 27 -12.69 15.35 -29.41
CA LEU A 27 -13.22 16.63 -28.95
C LEU A 27 -14.74 16.52 -28.74
N LEU A 28 -15.23 17.00 -27.61
CA LEU A 28 -16.66 17.12 -27.29
C LEU A 28 -17.11 18.58 -27.39
N HIS A 29 -16.42 19.52 -26.72
CA HIS A 29 -16.74 20.94 -26.70
C HIS A 29 -15.47 21.79 -26.74
N SER A 30 -15.45 22.80 -27.62
CA SER A 30 -14.41 23.83 -27.70
C SER A 30 -14.98 25.25 -27.56
N PHE A 31 -16.29 25.37 -27.33
CA PHE A 31 -17.01 26.62 -27.09
C PHE A 31 -16.89 27.67 -28.23
N GLU A 32 -16.64 27.23 -29.46
CA GLU A 32 -16.52 28.08 -30.64
C GLU A 32 -17.88 28.48 -31.22
N THR A 33 -18.93 27.73 -30.91
CA THR A 33 -20.27 27.89 -31.48
C THR A 33 -21.31 28.16 -30.38
N GLN A 34 -22.46 28.73 -30.79
CA GLN A 34 -23.60 28.91 -29.89
C GLN A 34 -24.19 27.57 -29.45
N GLU A 35 -24.05 26.51 -30.22
CA GLU A 35 -24.50 25.16 -29.90
C GLU A 35 -23.69 24.59 -28.71
N ASP A 36 -22.38 24.82 -28.68
CA ASP A 36 -21.52 24.38 -27.58
C ASP A 36 -21.95 24.99 -26.24
N ILE A 37 -22.26 26.30 -26.19
CA ILE A 37 -22.69 26.94 -24.95
C ILE A 37 -24.12 26.53 -24.57
N ASN A 38 -25.00 26.27 -25.53
CA ASN A 38 -26.37 25.83 -25.29
C ASN A 38 -26.43 24.41 -24.75
N SER A 39 -25.37 23.61 -24.90
CA SER A 39 -25.22 22.27 -24.28
C SER A 39 -24.96 22.34 -22.78
N ALA A 40 -24.53 23.51 -22.28
CA ALA A 40 -24.19 23.73 -20.88
C ALA A 40 -25.33 24.44 -20.13
N THR A 41 -25.65 24.02 -18.92
CA THR A 41 -26.61 24.67 -18.05
C THR A 41 -25.96 25.00 -16.71
N GLY A 42 -26.02 26.27 -16.28
CA GLY A 42 -25.56 26.69 -14.96
C GLY A 42 -26.61 26.46 -13.88
N HIS A 43 -26.28 25.77 -12.81
CA HIS A 43 -27.08 25.64 -11.59
C HIS A 43 -26.35 26.35 -10.45
N PHE A 44 -26.91 27.44 -9.95
CA PHE A 44 -26.20 28.37 -9.06
C PHE A 44 -24.82 28.78 -9.64
N ALA A 45 -24.77 28.92 -10.95
CA ALA A 45 -23.60 29.35 -11.69
C ALA A 45 -24.05 30.12 -12.94
N THR A 46 -23.33 31.19 -13.28
CA THR A 46 -23.50 31.92 -14.55
C THR A 46 -22.44 31.46 -15.54
N ILE A 47 -22.85 31.35 -16.81
CA ILE A 47 -21.99 30.92 -17.92
C ILE A 47 -21.98 31.95 -19.03
N GLN A 48 -20.82 32.20 -19.62
CA GLN A 48 -20.68 33.09 -20.78
C GLN A 48 -19.43 32.76 -21.60
N PHE A 49 -19.38 33.19 -22.85
CA PHE A 49 -18.16 33.13 -23.67
C PHE A 49 -17.08 34.08 -23.14
N THR A 50 -15.83 33.65 -23.27
CA THR A 50 -14.65 34.50 -23.05
C THR A 50 -13.58 34.24 -24.11
N ASP A 51 -12.73 35.22 -24.35
CA ASP A 51 -11.50 35.10 -25.12
C ASP A 51 -10.25 34.92 -24.25
N LYS A 52 -10.44 34.82 -22.92
CA LYS A 52 -9.37 34.58 -21.95
C LYS A 52 -9.30 33.11 -21.57
N GLY A 53 -8.09 32.62 -21.26
CA GLY A 53 -7.88 31.23 -20.84
C GLY A 53 -8.22 30.20 -21.91
N VAL A 54 -8.24 30.61 -23.19
CA VAL A 54 -8.50 29.73 -24.35
C VAL A 54 -7.30 28.79 -24.53
N THR A 55 -7.59 27.51 -24.66
CA THR A 55 -6.59 26.45 -24.90
C THR A 55 -6.84 25.73 -26.22
N ASN A 56 -8.06 25.83 -26.75
CA ASN A 56 -8.43 25.32 -28.07
C ASN A 56 -9.34 26.30 -28.78
N GLY A 57 -8.96 26.75 -30.01
CA GLY A 57 -9.74 27.69 -30.81
C GLY A 57 -9.57 29.16 -30.40
N LYS A 58 -10.68 29.89 -30.28
CA LYS A 58 -10.71 31.35 -30.01
C LYS A 58 -11.58 31.74 -28.82
N LYS A 59 -12.40 30.85 -28.31
CA LYS A 59 -13.32 31.07 -27.20
C LYS A 59 -13.24 29.96 -26.19
N ALA A 60 -13.63 30.27 -24.96
CA ALA A 60 -13.75 29.33 -23.86
C ALA A 60 -15.02 29.63 -23.05
N LEU A 61 -15.40 28.76 -22.14
CA LEU A 61 -16.54 28.93 -21.26
C LEU A 61 -16.08 29.52 -19.91
N LEU A 62 -16.47 30.76 -19.63
CA LEU A 62 -16.29 31.36 -18.32
C LEU A 62 -17.48 30.99 -17.42
N VAL A 63 -17.21 30.39 -16.29
CA VAL A 63 -18.19 29.95 -15.30
C VAL A 63 -17.93 30.66 -13.99
N THR A 64 -18.96 31.37 -13.46
CA THR A 64 -18.90 31.97 -12.11
C THR A 64 -19.87 31.24 -11.18
N PHE A 65 -19.32 30.49 -10.24
CA PHE A 65 -20.05 29.71 -9.25
C PHE A 65 -20.46 30.58 -8.07
N GLU A 66 -21.72 30.47 -7.63
CA GLU A 66 -22.26 31.19 -6.47
C GLU A 66 -21.90 30.50 -5.14
N THR A 67 -22.08 31.23 -4.03
CA THR A 67 -21.92 30.72 -2.67
C THR A 67 -23.13 29.86 -2.25
N LYS A 68 -23.35 28.77 -2.94
CA LYS A 68 -24.41 27.79 -2.70
C LYS A 68 -23.82 26.41 -2.51
N GLN A 69 -24.67 25.48 -2.08
CA GLN A 69 -24.30 24.08 -2.01
C GLN A 69 -24.26 23.48 -3.41
N TRP A 70 -23.09 22.95 -3.81
CA TRP A 70 -22.82 22.30 -5.08
C TRP A 70 -23.20 23.11 -6.35
N PRO A 71 -22.79 24.39 -6.46
CA PRO A 71 -22.97 25.12 -7.69
C PRO A 71 -22.22 24.41 -8.81
N ASN A 72 -22.83 24.31 -10.00
CA ASN A 72 -22.27 23.52 -11.09
C ASN A 72 -22.62 24.08 -12.47
N VAL A 73 -21.81 23.68 -13.45
CA VAL A 73 -22.14 23.72 -14.87
C VAL A 73 -22.34 22.28 -15.33
N PHE A 74 -23.53 22.01 -15.87
CA PHE A 74 -24.03 20.70 -16.23
C PHE A 74 -24.13 20.56 -17.76
N PHE A 75 -23.65 19.45 -18.30
CA PHE A 75 -23.68 19.09 -19.71
C PHE A 75 -24.54 17.84 -19.91
N SER A 76 -25.74 18.00 -20.45
CA SER A 76 -26.64 16.87 -20.69
C SER A 76 -26.44 16.32 -22.11
N MET A 77 -26.54 15.02 -22.27
CA MET A 77 -26.56 14.37 -23.58
C MET A 77 -27.98 14.26 -24.10
N THR A 78 -28.22 14.63 -25.33
CA THR A 78 -29.54 14.50 -26.00
C THR A 78 -29.96 13.01 -26.05
N HIS A 79 -29.00 12.14 -26.25
CA HIS A 79 -29.14 10.67 -26.18
C HIS A 79 -27.93 10.09 -25.43
N PRO A 80 -28.10 8.98 -24.72
CA PRO A 80 -26.96 8.32 -24.08
C PRO A 80 -25.82 8.04 -25.06
N GLN A 81 -24.59 8.37 -24.66
CA GLN A 81 -23.38 8.21 -25.45
C GLN A 81 -22.58 6.97 -25.04
N ASP A 82 -22.04 6.27 -26.02
CA ASP A 82 -21.09 5.19 -25.79
C ASP A 82 -19.65 5.74 -25.74
N TRP A 83 -19.09 5.77 -24.53
CA TRP A 83 -17.71 6.16 -24.27
C TRP A 83 -16.82 4.94 -23.95
N SER A 84 -17.32 3.72 -24.17
CA SER A 84 -16.63 2.50 -23.80
C SER A 84 -15.29 2.28 -24.50
N ASN A 85 -15.03 2.97 -25.61
CA ASN A 85 -13.76 2.94 -26.32
C ASN A 85 -12.73 3.98 -25.84
N TYR A 86 -13.09 4.81 -24.85
CA TYR A 86 -12.26 5.89 -24.33
C TYR A 86 -11.81 5.61 -22.90
N GLY A 87 -10.73 6.28 -22.47
CA GLY A 87 -10.08 6.08 -21.18
C GLY A 87 -10.51 7.06 -20.09
N GLY A 88 -11.03 8.25 -20.47
CA GLY A 88 -11.43 9.29 -19.52
C GLY A 88 -12.01 10.52 -20.18
N LEU A 89 -12.57 11.40 -19.37
CA LEU A 89 -13.01 12.75 -19.76
C LEU A 89 -11.95 13.75 -19.32
N ALA A 90 -11.35 14.47 -20.27
CA ALA A 90 -10.38 15.52 -19.99
C ALA A 90 -10.94 16.89 -20.35
N LEU A 91 -10.50 17.91 -19.63
CA LEU A 91 -10.80 19.29 -19.90
C LEU A 91 -9.69 20.21 -19.39
N ASP A 92 -9.58 21.37 -19.99
CA ASP A 92 -8.62 22.38 -19.59
C ASP A 92 -9.31 23.40 -18.67
N ILE A 93 -8.70 23.68 -17.53
CA ILE A 93 -9.21 24.63 -16.54
C ILE A 93 -8.19 25.75 -16.35
N THR A 94 -8.68 26.99 -16.41
CA THR A 94 -7.93 28.18 -16.00
C THR A 94 -8.57 28.75 -14.75
N ASN A 95 -7.74 29.03 -13.74
CA ASN A 95 -8.14 29.75 -12.53
C ASN A 95 -7.65 31.21 -12.62
N PRO A 96 -8.49 32.18 -13.01
CA PRO A 96 -8.09 33.59 -13.09
C PRO A 96 -8.02 34.26 -11.70
N GLY A 97 -8.41 33.57 -10.63
CA GLY A 97 -8.47 34.09 -9.27
C GLY A 97 -7.10 34.17 -8.59
N GLN A 98 -7.11 34.67 -7.34
CA GLN A 98 -5.89 34.86 -6.52
C GLN A 98 -5.67 33.75 -5.49
N LYS A 99 -6.56 32.76 -5.41
CA LYS A 99 -6.48 31.62 -4.49
C LYS A 99 -6.64 30.34 -5.26
N SER A 100 -6.04 29.26 -4.75
CA SER A 100 -6.27 27.91 -5.29
C SER A 100 -7.74 27.52 -5.15
N VAL A 101 -8.23 26.71 -6.09
CA VAL A 101 -9.60 26.21 -6.13
C VAL A 101 -9.60 24.70 -6.21
N ASN A 102 -10.32 24.04 -5.29
CA ASN A 102 -10.69 22.63 -5.42
C ASN A 102 -11.99 22.56 -6.23
N PHE A 103 -12.02 21.67 -7.21
CA PHE A 103 -13.19 21.47 -8.05
C PHE A 103 -13.38 19.97 -8.31
N ASN A 104 -14.58 19.61 -8.78
CA ASN A 104 -14.94 18.23 -9.05
C ASN A 104 -15.52 18.09 -10.45
N ILE A 105 -15.29 16.94 -11.08
CA ILE A 105 -15.95 16.51 -12.31
C ILE A 105 -16.77 15.27 -11.96
N ARG A 106 -18.09 15.29 -12.18
CA ARG A 106 -18.95 14.12 -12.04
C ARG A 106 -19.42 13.67 -13.43
N ILE A 107 -19.41 12.36 -13.67
CA ILE A 107 -19.87 11.74 -14.92
C ILE A 107 -20.97 10.75 -14.56
N ASP A 108 -22.11 10.86 -15.22
CA ASP A 108 -23.35 10.16 -14.90
C ASP A 108 -23.71 9.16 -16.00
N ASP A 109 -24.04 7.91 -15.64
CA ASP A 109 -24.54 6.88 -16.57
C ASP A 109 -26.03 6.63 -16.49
N ASP A 110 -26.73 7.30 -15.58
CA ASP A 110 -28.19 7.27 -15.46
C ASP A 110 -28.70 8.62 -14.95
N VAL A 111 -29.92 8.98 -15.33
CA VAL A 111 -30.59 10.22 -14.85
C VAL A 111 -30.86 10.18 -13.36
N LYS A 112 -30.77 9.01 -12.72
CA LYS A 112 -30.91 8.82 -11.26
C LYS A 112 -29.60 9.00 -10.50
N ALA A 113 -28.53 9.44 -11.16
CA ALA A 113 -27.24 9.69 -10.53
C ALA A 113 -27.39 10.65 -9.34
N ASN A 114 -26.86 10.25 -8.18
CA ASN A 114 -27.07 10.94 -6.91
C ASN A 114 -25.79 11.34 -6.18
N GLY A 115 -24.64 11.23 -6.85
CA GLY A 115 -23.31 11.46 -6.25
C GLY A 115 -22.68 10.23 -5.60
N VAL A 116 -23.45 9.14 -5.44
CA VAL A 116 -22.97 7.86 -4.84
C VAL A 116 -23.14 6.71 -5.83
N THR A 117 -24.29 6.63 -6.47
CA THR A 117 -24.65 5.60 -7.47
C THR A 117 -24.88 6.23 -8.82
N HIS A 118 -24.67 5.45 -9.88
CA HIS A 118 -24.82 5.87 -11.28
C HIS A 118 -23.88 7.01 -11.69
N CYS A 119 -22.78 7.18 -10.97
CA CYS A 119 -21.79 8.20 -11.30
C CYS A 119 -20.40 7.88 -10.74
N ILE A 120 -19.39 8.51 -11.33
CA ILE A 120 -18.06 8.66 -10.73
C ILE A 120 -17.78 10.14 -10.53
N THR A 121 -16.96 10.48 -9.52
CA THR A 121 -16.55 11.87 -9.27
C THR A 121 -15.03 11.93 -9.14
N GLY A 122 -14.41 12.73 -10.00
CA GLY A 122 -13.01 13.09 -9.92
C GLY A 122 -12.84 14.41 -9.17
N THR A 123 -11.87 14.50 -8.27
CA THR A 123 -11.51 15.72 -7.54
C THR A 123 -10.16 16.24 -8.03
N GLY A 124 -10.09 17.53 -8.35
CA GLY A 124 -8.89 18.24 -8.77
C GLY A 124 -8.66 19.51 -7.98
N LYS A 125 -7.44 20.04 -8.07
CA LYS A 125 -7.03 21.33 -7.50
C LYS A 125 -6.26 22.11 -8.55
N ILE A 126 -6.59 23.40 -8.69
CA ILE A 126 -5.87 24.32 -9.55
C ILE A 126 -5.38 25.53 -8.75
N GLU A 127 -4.11 25.90 -8.92
CA GLU A 127 -3.53 27.04 -8.22
C GLU A 127 -3.94 28.37 -8.87
N ALA A 128 -3.75 29.47 -8.15
CA ALA A 128 -4.07 30.81 -8.61
C ALA A 128 -3.30 31.19 -9.87
N GLY A 129 -3.99 31.68 -10.90
CA GLY A 129 -3.40 32.11 -12.16
C GLY A 129 -2.96 31.01 -13.10
N GLU A 130 -3.16 29.73 -12.75
CA GLU A 130 -2.76 28.59 -13.61
C GLU A 130 -3.80 28.22 -14.64
N THR A 131 -3.31 27.64 -15.75
CA THR A 131 -4.08 26.87 -16.74
C THR A 131 -3.50 25.47 -16.81
N LYS A 132 -4.32 24.43 -16.61
CA LYS A 132 -3.91 23.04 -16.62
C LYS A 132 -4.98 22.16 -17.26
N SER A 133 -4.53 21.08 -17.90
CA SER A 133 -5.40 19.99 -18.34
C SER A 133 -5.60 18.98 -17.22
N PHE A 134 -6.84 18.59 -16.97
CA PHE A 134 -7.23 17.59 -15.99
C PHE A 134 -7.96 16.43 -16.68
N ILE A 135 -7.78 15.22 -16.19
CA ILE A 135 -8.46 14.03 -16.68
C ILE A 135 -9.15 13.26 -15.54
N CYS A 136 -10.46 13.05 -15.69
CA CYS A 136 -11.23 12.13 -14.88
C CYS A 136 -11.28 10.78 -15.61
N THR A 137 -10.46 9.82 -15.17
CA THR A 137 -10.34 8.52 -15.82
C THR A 137 -11.58 7.68 -15.56
N PHE A 138 -12.10 7.03 -16.60
CA PHE A 138 -13.08 5.96 -16.46
C PHE A 138 -12.35 4.80 -15.81
N SER A 139 -12.86 4.27 -14.72
CA SER A 139 -12.13 3.27 -13.94
C SER A 139 -11.74 2.06 -14.80
N GLN A 140 -10.56 2.13 -15.38
CA GLN A 140 -9.82 0.94 -15.71
C GLN A 140 -9.31 0.46 -14.36
N ASN A 141 -9.99 -0.53 -13.77
CA ASN A 141 -9.49 -1.13 -12.53
C ASN A 141 -8.10 -1.71 -12.82
N PRO A 142 -7.01 -1.14 -12.30
CA PRO A 142 -5.65 -1.63 -12.59
C PRO A 142 -5.50 -3.10 -12.26
N MET A 143 -6.30 -3.61 -11.33
CA MET A 143 -6.33 -5.01 -10.92
C MET A 143 -6.74 -5.96 -12.06
N LEU A 144 -7.50 -5.48 -13.06
CA LEU A 144 -7.80 -6.27 -14.26
C LEU A 144 -6.54 -6.58 -15.09
N TYR A 145 -5.49 -5.81 -14.88
CA TYR A 145 -4.17 -5.99 -15.51
C TYR A 145 -3.14 -6.58 -14.54
N GLY A 146 -3.53 -6.87 -13.30
CA GLY A 146 -2.61 -7.34 -12.25
C GLY A 146 -1.62 -6.25 -11.80
N MET A 147 -2.08 -5.01 -11.73
CA MET A 147 -1.32 -3.83 -11.30
C MET A 147 -2.15 -3.02 -10.29
N ARG A 148 -1.51 -2.11 -9.56
CA ARG A 148 -2.17 -1.15 -8.64
C ARG A 148 -2.25 0.25 -9.24
N GLY A 149 -1.41 0.57 -10.21
CA GLY A 149 -1.44 1.79 -10.99
C GLY A 149 -1.22 1.51 -12.47
N LEU A 150 -1.73 2.38 -13.33
CA LEU A 150 -1.56 2.34 -14.79
C LEU A 150 -0.81 3.59 -15.24
N PRO A 151 -0.11 3.54 -16.40
CA PRO A 151 0.43 4.76 -16.98
C PRO A 151 -0.70 5.74 -17.31
N SER A 152 -0.44 7.04 -17.21
CA SER A 152 -1.39 8.05 -17.69
C SER A 152 -1.65 7.86 -19.19
N ALA A 153 -2.88 8.06 -19.61
CA ALA A 153 -3.22 8.09 -21.04
C ALA A 153 -2.52 9.25 -21.76
N ASP A 154 -2.30 10.35 -21.04
CA ASP A 154 -1.54 11.51 -21.49
C ASP A 154 -0.81 12.15 -20.30
N PRO A 155 0.53 12.13 -20.29
CA PRO A 155 1.33 12.73 -19.21
C PRO A 155 1.18 14.27 -19.11
N SER A 156 0.64 14.94 -20.13
CA SER A 156 0.36 16.38 -20.07
C SER A 156 -0.89 16.73 -19.24
N CYS A 157 -1.75 15.74 -18.97
CA CYS A 157 -2.94 15.89 -18.13
C CYS A 157 -2.66 15.52 -16.67
N ILE A 158 -3.20 16.31 -15.75
CA ILE A 158 -3.23 15.98 -14.33
C ILE A 158 -4.35 14.97 -14.10
N GLU A 159 -4.01 13.77 -13.65
CA GLU A 159 -5.00 12.76 -13.30
C GLU A 159 -5.70 13.13 -12.00
N MET A 160 -7.04 13.16 -12.05
CA MET A 160 -7.86 13.49 -10.89
C MET A 160 -8.00 12.29 -9.96
N SER A 161 -8.10 12.56 -8.66
CA SER A 161 -8.44 11.52 -7.68
C SER A 161 -9.92 11.13 -7.87
N VAL A 162 -10.17 9.93 -8.38
CA VAL A 162 -11.53 9.40 -8.58
C VAL A 162 -11.94 8.59 -7.36
N GLY A 163 -12.90 9.12 -6.59
CA GLY A 163 -13.56 8.39 -5.51
C GLY A 163 -14.60 7.44 -6.09
N SER A 164 -14.59 6.15 -5.73
CA SER A 164 -15.59 5.22 -6.21
C SER A 164 -15.84 4.01 -5.32
N GLY A 165 -17.10 3.69 -5.16
CA GLY A 165 -17.62 2.34 -4.97
C GLY A 165 -18.51 1.92 -6.15
N TYR A 166 -18.67 2.77 -7.19
CA TYR A 166 -19.53 2.53 -8.35
C TYR A 166 -18.70 2.30 -9.61
N VAL A 167 -19.07 1.28 -10.40
CA VAL A 167 -18.49 1.01 -11.72
C VAL A 167 -19.37 1.67 -12.78
N LEU A 168 -18.83 2.73 -13.40
CA LEU A 168 -19.53 3.51 -14.43
C LEU A 168 -19.86 2.65 -15.67
N ASN A 169 -21.11 2.66 -16.11
CA ASN A 169 -21.48 2.07 -17.39
C ASN A 169 -21.12 2.99 -18.55
N THR A 170 -19.88 2.91 -19.01
CA THR A 170 -19.36 3.76 -20.09
C THR A 170 -20.06 3.60 -21.45
N LYS A 171 -20.90 2.58 -21.61
CA LYS A 171 -21.76 2.42 -22.82
C LYS A 171 -23.01 3.28 -22.79
N HIS A 172 -23.31 3.94 -21.66
CA HIS A 172 -24.56 4.64 -21.47
C HIS A 172 -24.37 5.94 -20.67
N ILE A 173 -23.51 6.85 -21.15
CA ILE A 173 -23.27 8.13 -20.50
C ILE A 173 -24.38 9.12 -20.86
N VAL A 174 -25.02 9.70 -19.85
CA VAL A 174 -26.15 10.61 -20.00
C VAL A 174 -25.80 12.07 -19.71
N ALA A 175 -24.77 12.32 -18.87
CA ALA A 175 -24.38 13.68 -18.52
C ALA A 175 -22.99 13.70 -17.88
N PHE A 176 -22.40 14.90 -17.82
CA PHE A 176 -21.30 15.22 -16.90
C PHE A 176 -21.44 16.66 -16.38
N GLN A 177 -20.76 16.99 -15.30
CA GLN A 177 -20.76 18.33 -14.72
C GLN A 177 -19.43 18.66 -14.06
N VAL A 178 -19.13 19.97 -14.03
CA VAL A 178 -18.06 20.55 -13.21
C VAL A 178 -18.72 21.31 -12.05
N PHE A 179 -18.33 21.00 -10.82
CA PHE A 179 -18.96 21.60 -9.63
C PHE A 179 -17.95 21.92 -8.52
N LEU A 180 -18.39 22.78 -7.60
CA LEU A 180 -17.64 23.10 -6.38
C LEU A 180 -18.42 22.60 -5.16
N ASP A 181 -17.68 22.24 -4.10
CA ASP A 181 -18.29 21.88 -2.82
C ASP A 181 -18.29 23.11 -1.89
N HIS A 182 -19.49 23.65 -1.61
CA HIS A 182 -19.76 24.73 -0.64
C HIS A 182 -18.76 25.92 -0.70
N PRO A 183 -18.59 26.60 -1.85
CA PRO A 183 -17.68 27.74 -1.92
C PRO A 183 -18.13 28.86 -0.97
N THR A 184 -17.21 29.39 -0.20
CA THR A 184 -17.49 30.47 0.79
C THR A 184 -17.50 31.87 0.20
N GLN A 185 -17.13 32.01 -1.07
CA GLN A 185 -17.20 33.23 -1.90
C GLN A 185 -17.44 32.82 -3.34
N PRO A 186 -17.96 33.72 -4.20
CA PRO A 186 -18.08 33.41 -5.62
C PRO A 186 -16.71 33.05 -6.22
N VAL A 187 -16.69 32.00 -7.04
CA VAL A 187 -15.47 31.47 -7.68
C VAL A 187 -15.67 31.48 -9.19
N THR A 188 -14.69 32.01 -9.93
CA THR A 188 -14.69 31.98 -11.39
C THR A 188 -13.62 31.02 -11.88
N LEU A 189 -14.02 30.10 -12.78
CA LEU A 189 -13.13 29.24 -13.55
C LEU A 189 -13.42 29.45 -15.05
N ILE A 190 -12.42 29.20 -15.88
CA ILE A 190 -12.58 29.12 -17.34
C ILE A 190 -12.35 27.68 -17.74
N ILE A 191 -13.28 27.13 -18.52
CA ILE A 191 -13.28 25.75 -18.99
C ILE A 191 -13.19 25.76 -20.53
N ASP A 192 -12.29 24.90 -21.03
CA ASP A 192 -12.10 24.77 -22.47
C ASP A 192 -11.69 23.33 -22.83
N ASN A 193 -11.72 23.02 -24.14
CA ASN A 193 -11.15 21.81 -24.71
C ASN A 193 -11.61 20.52 -24.02
N ILE A 194 -12.96 20.39 -23.87
CA ILE A 194 -13.55 19.18 -23.29
C ILE A 194 -13.45 18.03 -24.28
N ARG A 195 -12.79 16.94 -23.90
CA ARG A 195 -12.45 15.84 -24.82
C ARG A 195 -12.40 14.48 -24.13
N LEU A 196 -12.60 13.40 -24.88
CA LEU A 196 -12.40 12.02 -24.43
C LEU A 196 -10.98 11.58 -24.77
N SER A 197 -10.29 11.01 -23.78
CA SER A 197 -8.95 10.47 -23.96
C SER A 197 -8.98 9.08 -24.61
N PRO A 198 -7.93 8.69 -25.36
CA PRO A 198 -7.72 7.29 -25.70
C PRO A 198 -7.67 6.42 -24.43
N LYS A 199 -7.91 5.12 -24.60
CA LYS A 199 -7.56 4.14 -23.54
C LYS A 199 -6.06 4.07 -23.40
N VAL A 200 -5.63 3.72 -22.17
CA VAL A 200 -4.22 3.43 -21.92
C VAL A 200 -3.78 2.25 -22.78
N ASN A 201 -2.78 2.48 -23.62
CA ASN A 201 -2.17 1.42 -24.41
C ASN A 201 -1.00 0.82 -23.63
N LEU A 202 -1.16 -0.45 -23.22
CA LEU A 202 -0.17 -1.21 -22.47
C LEU A 202 0.80 -2.01 -23.35
N ASP A 203 0.70 -1.94 -24.69
CA ASP A 203 1.60 -2.63 -25.61
C ASP A 203 3.01 -2.07 -25.49
N GLY A 204 3.98 -2.92 -25.21
CA GLY A 204 5.39 -2.57 -25.15
C GLY A 204 5.72 -1.48 -24.11
N ILE A 205 5.03 -1.47 -22.97
CA ILE A 205 5.30 -0.47 -21.92
C ILE A 205 6.56 -0.76 -21.10
N VAL A 206 7.09 -1.98 -21.14
CA VAL A 206 8.26 -2.39 -20.38
C VAL A 206 9.46 -2.58 -21.31
N ASP A 207 10.55 -1.87 -21.04
CA ASP A 207 11.80 -2.03 -21.76
C ASP A 207 12.60 -3.27 -21.29
N ARG A 208 13.76 -3.51 -21.91
CA ARG A 208 14.64 -4.64 -21.57
C ARG A 208 15.22 -4.58 -20.15
N PHE A 209 15.14 -3.45 -19.48
CA PHE A 209 15.60 -3.24 -18.11
C PHE A 209 14.46 -3.26 -17.09
N GLY A 210 13.22 -3.45 -17.51
CA GLY A 210 12.05 -3.42 -16.62
C GLY A 210 11.54 -2.01 -16.32
N GLN A 211 11.99 -1.00 -17.07
CA GLN A 211 11.59 0.40 -16.95
C GLN A 211 10.43 0.73 -17.90
N TYR A 212 9.72 1.83 -17.67
CA TYR A 212 8.72 2.31 -18.60
C TYR A 212 9.34 2.72 -19.94
N ALA A 213 8.97 2.02 -21.01
CA ALA A 213 9.59 2.19 -22.33
C ALA A 213 9.21 3.52 -22.99
N LYS A 214 7.99 4.02 -22.75
CA LYS A 214 7.40 5.18 -23.44
C LYS A 214 7.62 6.52 -22.72
N GLY A 215 8.25 6.52 -21.53
CA GLY A 215 8.56 7.74 -20.77
C GLY A 215 10.05 8.02 -20.69
N ASP A 216 10.39 9.26 -20.35
CA ASP A 216 11.76 9.67 -20.06
C ASP A 216 11.79 10.44 -18.74
N TRP A 217 12.89 10.30 -18.00
CA TRP A 217 13.12 10.97 -16.71
C TRP A 217 14.61 11.01 -16.36
N PRO A 218 15.02 11.93 -15.46
CA PRO A 218 16.41 11.97 -14.99
C PRO A 218 16.82 10.66 -14.32
N GLY A 219 17.88 10.04 -14.82
CA GLY A 219 18.41 8.79 -14.27
C GLY A 219 17.80 7.51 -14.86
N LYS A 220 16.95 7.58 -15.91
CA LYS A 220 16.57 6.41 -16.69
C LYS A 220 17.80 5.74 -17.29
N LEU A 221 17.92 4.43 -17.20
CA LEU A 221 19.00 3.66 -17.84
C LEU A 221 18.67 3.49 -19.33
N LEU A 222 19.54 3.96 -20.22
CA LEU A 222 19.31 3.90 -21.67
C LEU A 222 20.03 2.73 -22.34
N ASN A 223 21.18 2.34 -21.80
CA ASN A 223 21.99 1.23 -22.36
C ASN A 223 22.83 0.52 -21.29
N GLU A 224 23.27 -0.71 -21.58
CA GLU A 224 24.03 -1.54 -20.63
C GLU A 224 25.38 -0.97 -20.22
N SER A 225 26.02 -0.15 -21.06
CA SER A 225 27.32 0.42 -20.73
C SER A 225 27.27 1.38 -19.55
N GLU A 226 26.11 1.96 -19.28
CA GLU A 226 25.89 2.87 -18.15
C GLU A 226 25.99 2.16 -16.79
N PHE A 227 25.72 0.85 -16.71
CA PHE A 227 25.91 0.11 -15.44
C PHE A 227 27.32 0.28 -14.89
N LYS A 228 28.33 0.26 -15.74
CA LYS A 228 29.75 0.44 -15.33
C LYS A 228 29.99 1.84 -14.76
N THR A 229 29.47 2.88 -15.42
CA THR A 229 29.64 4.27 -14.97
C THR A 229 28.92 4.48 -13.65
N ARG A 230 27.68 4.04 -13.53
CA ARG A 230 26.89 4.17 -12.29
C ARG A 230 27.53 3.40 -11.13
N LEU A 231 28.10 2.23 -11.40
CA LEU A 231 28.82 1.47 -10.39
C LEU A 231 30.07 2.21 -9.89
N GLN A 232 30.80 2.89 -10.78
CA GLN A 232 31.96 3.70 -10.42
C GLN A 232 31.58 4.94 -9.60
N GLU A 233 30.51 5.62 -9.98
CA GLU A 233 29.97 6.77 -9.25
C GLU A 233 29.51 6.37 -7.84
N GLU A 234 28.79 5.28 -7.74
CA GLU A 234 28.35 4.75 -6.45
C GLU A 234 29.52 4.29 -5.57
N ASN A 235 30.54 3.64 -6.15
CA ASN A 235 31.73 3.26 -5.38
C ASN A 235 32.46 4.47 -4.80
N ARG A 236 32.47 5.60 -5.52
CA ARG A 236 33.04 6.86 -5.03
C ARG A 236 32.20 7.42 -3.89
N ASP A 237 30.87 7.49 -4.06
CA ASP A 237 29.96 7.97 -3.02
C ASP A 237 30.07 7.14 -1.73
N LEU A 238 30.11 5.82 -1.84
CA LEU A 238 30.27 4.94 -0.68
C LEU A 238 31.63 5.06 0.00
N ALA A 239 32.69 5.38 -0.76
CA ALA A 239 34.04 5.63 -0.20
C ALA A 239 34.11 6.97 0.52
N GLU A 240 33.40 8.01 0.03
CA GLU A 240 33.28 9.30 0.66
C GLU A 240 32.39 9.28 1.92
N HIS A 241 31.47 8.34 2.01
CA HIS A 241 30.50 8.19 3.11
C HIS A 241 30.52 6.76 3.67
N PRO A 242 31.61 6.29 4.31
CA PRO A 242 31.75 4.89 4.69
C PRO A 242 30.78 4.46 5.82
N ALA A 243 30.56 5.30 6.81
CA ALA A 243 29.66 5.06 7.94
C ALA A 243 29.38 6.37 8.68
N MET A 244 28.33 6.38 9.49
CA MET A 244 28.04 7.53 10.36
C MET A 244 28.94 7.51 11.60
N THR A 245 29.45 8.69 11.97
CA THR A 245 30.25 8.86 13.18
C THR A 245 29.43 8.77 14.45
N GLY A 246 30.04 8.34 15.56
CA GLY A 246 29.41 8.28 16.88
C GLY A 246 28.42 7.14 17.06
N ARG A 247 28.56 6.11 16.22
CA ARG A 247 27.87 4.82 16.34
C ARG A 247 28.87 3.72 16.63
N ASP A 248 28.49 2.78 17.46
CA ASP A 248 29.25 1.58 17.76
C ASP A 248 29.09 0.50 16.67
N ILE A 249 29.63 -0.70 16.93
CA ILE A 249 29.58 -1.81 15.96
C ILE A 249 28.17 -2.27 15.60
N TYR A 250 27.19 -2.12 16.50
CA TYR A 250 25.77 -2.44 16.27
C TYR A 250 25.00 -1.26 15.67
N GLY A 251 25.62 -0.09 15.56
CA GLY A 251 24.94 1.15 15.15
C GLY A 251 24.24 1.86 16.29
N GLY A 252 24.48 1.48 17.54
CA GLY A 252 24.04 2.14 18.75
C GLY A 252 24.72 3.49 18.98
N TRP A 253 24.25 4.27 19.95
CA TRP A 253 24.76 5.61 20.25
C TRP A 253 26.03 5.57 21.09
N GLU A 254 27.19 5.41 20.48
CA GLU A 254 28.49 5.32 21.15
C GLU A 254 28.79 6.49 22.09
N LYS A 255 28.39 7.73 21.74
CA LYS A 255 28.60 8.93 22.54
C LYS A 255 27.48 9.17 23.58
N GLY A 256 26.52 8.23 23.65
CA GLY A 256 25.41 8.28 24.60
C GLY A 256 25.76 7.68 25.97
N PRO A 257 24.74 7.54 26.82
CA PRO A 257 24.91 6.88 28.11
C PRO A 257 25.29 5.41 27.94
N GLN A 258 26.27 4.97 28.67
CA GLN A 258 26.67 3.55 28.77
C GLN A 258 25.82 2.87 29.84
N LEU A 259 25.02 1.89 29.42
CA LEU A 259 24.23 1.04 30.31
C LEU A 259 24.90 -0.33 30.47
N LYS A 260 24.33 -1.20 31.32
CA LYS A 260 24.84 -2.56 31.49
C LYS A 260 24.71 -3.34 30.19
N ALA A 261 25.82 -3.87 29.68
CA ALA A 261 25.87 -4.83 28.58
C ALA A 261 25.22 -6.15 29.02
N THR A 262 24.39 -6.74 28.15
CA THR A 262 23.70 -8.03 28.42
C THR A 262 23.97 -9.09 27.37
N GLY A 263 24.66 -8.72 26.28
CA GLY A 263 24.96 -9.63 25.17
C GLY A 263 23.82 -9.75 24.14
N PHE A 264 22.64 -9.15 24.41
CA PHE A 264 21.48 -9.16 23.53
C PHE A 264 20.74 -7.84 23.56
N PHE A 265 19.94 -7.54 22.55
CA PHE A 265 19.06 -6.39 22.54
C PHE A 265 17.99 -6.50 23.62
N ARG A 266 17.68 -5.37 24.25
CA ARG A 266 16.65 -5.26 25.27
C ARG A 266 15.99 -3.89 25.23
N THR A 267 14.87 -3.73 25.93
CA THR A 267 14.15 -2.45 26.05
C THR A 267 14.48 -1.76 27.37
N THR A 268 14.45 -0.42 27.37
CA THR A 268 14.60 0.39 28.59
C THR A 268 13.88 1.72 28.46
N LYS A 269 13.60 2.37 29.58
CA LYS A 269 13.26 3.80 29.62
C LYS A 269 14.48 4.62 30.03
N TYR A 270 14.77 5.66 29.22
CA TYR A 270 15.79 6.65 29.54
C TYR A 270 15.25 8.06 29.26
N ASN A 271 15.37 8.96 30.23
CA ASN A 271 14.81 10.32 30.17
C ASN A 271 13.33 10.37 29.73
N GLY A 272 12.50 9.49 30.28
CA GLY A 272 11.06 9.41 30.01
C GLY A 272 10.65 8.83 28.66
N LYS A 273 11.62 8.46 27.83
CA LYS A 273 11.39 7.84 26.50
C LYS A 273 11.80 6.37 26.51
N TRP A 274 11.10 5.54 25.70
CA TRP A 274 11.50 4.18 25.46
C TRP A 274 12.68 4.10 24.49
N TRP A 275 13.57 3.16 24.71
CA TRP A 275 14.73 2.86 23.88
C TRP A 275 14.93 1.35 23.77
N LEU A 276 15.56 0.91 22.69
CA LEU A 276 16.32 -0.32 22.69
C LEU A 276 17.70 -0.05 23.30
N VAL A 277 18.32 -1.09 23.81
CA VAL A 277 19.72 -1.11 24.23
C VAL A 277 20.38 -2.26 23.48
N ASP A 278 21.50 -1.99 22.85
CA ASP A 278 22.25 -2.98 22.10
C ASP A 278 23.00 -3.97 23.02
N PRO A 279 23.60 -5.03 22.47
CA PRO A 279 24.29 -6.07 23.25
C PRO A 279 25.43 -5.57 24.13
N ILE A 280 26.09 -4.47 23.77
CA ILE A 280 27.21 -3.89 24.51
C ILE A 280 26.82 -2.72 25.41
N GLY A 281 25.54 -2.35 25.43
CA GLY A 281 24.96 -1.45 26.43
C GLY A 281 24.74 -0.02 25.97
N HIS A 282 24.86 0.30 24.68
CA HIS A 282 24.50 1.63 24.18
C HIS A 282 23.01 1.75 23.87
N LEU A 283 22.48 2.97 24.00
CA LEU A 283 21.11 3.27 23.57
C LEU A 283 21.02 3.09 22.04
N PHE A 284 19.97 2.40 21.63
CA PHE A 284 19.72 2.05 20.24
C PHE A 284 18.31 2.46 19.82
N PHE A 285 18.19 3.07 18.64
CA PHE A 285 16.92 3.33 17.97
C PHE A 285 16.95 2.61 16.62
N SER A 286 16.02 1.68 16.39
CA SER A 286 16.04 0.85 15.19
C SER A 286 15.60 1.64 13.96
N MET A 287 16.55 1.99 13.11
CA MET A 287 16.36 2.68 11.83
C MET A 287 16.57 1.66 10.72
N GLY A 288 15.47 1.04 10.27
CA GLY A 288 15.52 -0.13 9.40
C GLY A 288 15.00 0.12 8.00
N ILE A 289 15.31 -0.84 7.13
CA ILE A 289 14.75 -0.94 5.79
C ILE A 289 14.31 -2.38 5.54
N ASP A 290 13.10 -2.56 5.03
CA ASP A 290 12.47 -3.85 4.77
C ASP A 290 12.82 -4.38 3.37
N CYS A 291 12.59 -5.66 3.15
CA CYS A 291 12.73 -6.32 1.85
C CYS A 291 14.14 -6.19 1.24
N VAL A 292 15.19 -6.37 2.06
CA VAL A 292 16.56 -6.49 1.56
C VAL A 292 16.70 -7.86 0.90
N ASN A 293 16.19 -8.00 -0.32
CA ASN A 293 16.17 -9.23 -1.09
C ASN A 293 16.10 -8.93 -2.60
N THR A 294 16.22 -9.95 -3.44
CA THR A 294 16.12 -9.85 -4.90
C THR A 294 14.77 -10.32 -5.45
N ALA A 295 13.77 -10.54 -4.62
CA ALA A 295 12.44 -11.02 -5.00
C ALA A 295 11.61 -9.89 -5.63
N ASN A 296 11.79 -9.67 -6.93
CA ASN A 296 11.16 -8.58 -7.69
C ASN A 296 10.57 -9.11 -9.01
N ALA A 297 9.85 -10.25 -8.96
CA ALA A 297 9.30 -10.88 -10.14
C ALA A 297 7.91 -10.32 -10.49
N THR A 298 7.68 -10.07 -11.78
CA THR A 298 6.38 -9.72 -12.33
C THR A 298 5.77 -10.87 -13.13
N MET A 299 4.45 -10.96 -13.19
CA MET A 299 3.74 -11.93 -14.01
C MET A 299 3.95 -11.62 -15.50
N ILE A 300 4.24 -12.63 -16.31
CA ILE A 300 4.35 -12.53 -17.76
C ILE A 300 3.16 -13.18 -18.45
N SER A 301 2.77 -14.38 -17.99
CA SER A 301 1.67 -15.13 -18.61
C SER A 301 0.42 -14.27 -18.77
N GLY A 302 -0.09 -14.21 -20.02
CA GLY A 302 -1.25 -13.40 -20.40
C GLY A 302 -0.98 -11.89 -20.50
N ARG A 303 0.29 -11.46 -20.37
CA ARG A 303 0.72 -10.05 -20.44
C ARG A 303 1.99 -9.85 -21.27
N GLU A 304 2.34 -10.85 -22.12
CA GLU A 304 3.56 -10.82 -22.94
C GLU A 304 3.63 -9.58 -23.83
N TYR A 305 2.48 -9.08 -24.28
CA TYR A 305 2.36 -7.87 -25.11
C TYR A 305 2.86 -6.59 -24.42
N MET A 306 2.92 -6.57 -23.08
CA MET A 306 3.42 -5.40 -22.33
C MET A 306 4.94 -5.23 -22.42
N PHE A 307 5.69 -6.24 -22.85
CA PHE A 307 7.15 -6.25 -22.81
C PHE A 307 7.75 -6.08 -24.21
N THR A 308 8.63 -5.08 -24.39
CA THR A 308 9.36 -4.91 -25.67
C THR A 308 10.42 -5.98 -25.88
N TRP A 309 10.86 -6.62 -24.79
CA TRP A 309 11.89 -7.64 -24.82
C TRP A 309 11.71 -8.61 -23.64
N LEU A 310 11.93 -9.87 -23.93
CA LEU A 310 12.10 -10.95 -22.95
C LEU A 310 13.19 -11.89 -23.48
N PRO A 311 14.05 -12.49 -22.63
CA PRO A 311 15.13 -13.34 -23.08
C PRO A 311 14.60 -14.64 -23.72
N LYS A 312 15.28 -15.08 -24.76
CA LYS A 312 14.99 -16.37 -25.40
C LYS A 312 15.65 -17.50 -24.62
N GLU A 313 15.19 -18.71 -24.88
CA GLU A 313 15.84 -19.92 -24.35
C GLU A 313 17.33 -19.95 -24.77
N GLY A 314 18.21 -20.30 -23.82
CA GLY A 314 19.67 -20.27 -24.02
C GLY A 314 20.35 -18.91 -23.77
N ASP A 315 19.59 -17.82 -23.62
CA ASP A 315 20.14 -16.56 -23.15
C ASP A 315 20.52 -16.68 -21.65
N PRO A 316 21.70 -16.23 -21.22
CA PRO A 316 22.06 -16.23 -19.79
C PRO A 316 21.01 -15.57 -18.88
N LEU A 317 20.27 -14.59 -19.39
CA LEU A 317 19.23 -13.89 -18.65
C LEU A 317 17.93 -14.69 -18.55
N SER A 318 17.79 -15.82 -19.26
CA SER A 318 16.63 -16.71 -19.13
C SER A 318 16.55 -17.39 -17.76
N GLN A 319 17.62 -17.44 -16.98
CA GLN A 319 17.64 -17.93 -15.60
C GLN A 319 16.73 -17.11 -14.65
N PHE A 320 16.33 -15.90 -15.02
CA PHE A 320 15.46 -15.03 -14.21
C PHE A 320 13.97 -15.23 -14.49
N TYR A 321 13.61 -16.19 -15.35
CA TYR A 321 12.26 -16.69 -15.41
C TYR A 321 11.93 -17.49 -14.15
N GLY A 322 10.71 -17.37 -13.69
CA GLY A 322 10.17 -18.11 -12.57
C GLY A 322 8.71 -18.52 -12.82
N TYR A 323 8.07 -18.99 -11.78
CA TYR A 323 6.67 -19.37 -11.81
C TYR A 323 5.97 -18.97 -10.50
N ALA A 324 4.87 -18.25 -10.59
CA ALA A 324 3.97 -17.99 -9.47
C ALA A 324 2.86 -19.05 -9.47
N SER A 325 2.78 -19.84 -8.41
CA SER A 325 1.78 -20.89 -8.23
C SER A 325 0.49 -20.39 -7.57
N SER A 326 0.55 -19.22 -6.91
CA SER A 326 -0.57 -18.59 -6.23
C SER A 326 -0.47 -17.09 -6.34
N VAL A 327 -1.50 -16.46 -6.89
CA VAL A 327 -1.63 -15.00 -7.02
C VAL A 327 -2.87 -14.58 -6.26
N LEU A 328 -2.69 -13.72 -5.25
CA LEU A 328 -3.78 -13.26 -4.40
C LEU A 328 -4.74 -12.37 -5.19
N TYR A 329 -4.21 -11.37 -5.89
CA TYR A 329 -4.98 -10.44 -6.71
C TYR A 329 -4.45 -10.41 -8.15
N GLY A 330 -5.36 -10.26 -9.12
CA GLY A 330 -5.05 -10.15 -10.54
C GLY A 330 -5.83 -11.15 -11.41
N PRO A 331 -5.79 -10.96 -12.74
CA PRO A 331 -6.53 -11.79 -13.68
C PRO A 331 -5.94 -13.19 -13.87
N VAL A 332 -4.62 -13.32 -13.74
CA VAL A 332 -3.87 -14.58 -13.90
C VAL A 332 -3.53 -15.11 -12.51
N LYS A 333 -4.05 -16.30 -12.17
CA LYS A 333 -3.90 -16.86 -10.82
C LYS A 333 -2.64 -17.70 -10.62
N GLN A 334 -2.01 -18.12 -11.69
CA GLN A 334 -0.72 -18.81 -11.71
C GLN A 334 -0.08 -18.66 -13.09
N GLY A 335 1.24 -18.64 -13.18
CA GLY A 335 1.89 -18.52 -14.47
C GLY A 335 3.37 -18.17 -14.41
N ARG A 336 3.97 -18.03 -15.59
CA ARG A 336 5.38 -17.63 -15.73
C ARG A 336 5.56 -16.19 -15.24
N THR A 337 6.70 -15.96 -14.60
CA THR A 337 7.14 -14.65 -14.13
C THR A 337 8.52 -14.33 -14.68
N TYR A 338 8.94 -13.06 -14.62
CA TYR A 338 10.28 -12.63 -14.92
C TYR A 338 10.77 -11.61 -13.88
N ASN A 339 12.03 -11.74 -13.46
CA ASN A 339 12.66 -10.85 -12.50
C ASN A 339 13.67 -9.93 -13.20
N PHE A 340 13.22 -8.74 -13.60
CA PHE A 340 14.07 -7.72 -14.24
C PHE A 340 15.15 -7.21 -13.31
N PHE A 341 14.87 -7.05 -12.01
CA PHE A 341 15.86 -6.62 -11.04
C PHE A 341 17.03 -7.61 -10.95
N GLY A 342 16.75 -8.90 -10.80
CA GLY A 342 17.77 -9.95 -10.81
C GLY A 342 18.58 -9.97 -12.10
N ALA A 343 17.92 -9.80 -13.26
CA ALA A 343 18.59 -9.70 -14.56
C ALA A 343 19.51 -8.47 -14.65
N ASN A 344 19.12 -7.34 -14.08
CA ASN A 344 19.95 -6.13 -14.04
C ASN A 344 21.13 -6.28 -13.08
N LEU A 345 20.96 -6.97 -11.96
CA LEU A 345 22.08 -7.32 -11.07
C LEU A 345 23.11 -8.19 -11.81
N TYR A 346 22.66 -9.17 -12.58
CA TYR A 346 23.55 -10.00 -13.40
C TYR A 346 24.31 -9.17 -14.47
N ARG A 347 23.61 -8.24 -15.16
CA ARG A 347 24.24 -7.30 -16.11
C ARG A 347 25.30 -6.41 -15.45
N LYS A 348 24.99 -5.93 -14.22
CA LYS A 348 25.85 -4.99 -13.48
C LYS A 348 27.06 -5.66 -12.84
N TYR A 349 26.91 -6.86 -12.30
CA TYR A 349 27.88 -7.53 -11.45
C TYR A 349 28.45 -8.86 -12.03
N GLY A 350 27.82 -9.38 -13.09
CA GLY A 350 28.25 -10.67 -13.69
C GLY A 350 27.67 -11.88 -12.90
N PRO A 351 28.23 -13.09 -13.16
CA PRO A 351 27.67 -14.34 -12.61
C PRO A 351 27.66 -14.43 -11.08
N ASP A 352 28.55 -13.77 -10.37
CA ASP A 352 28.59 -13.75 -8.88
C ASP A 352 27.78 -12.63 -8.28
N PHE A 353 26.79 -12.10 -9.01
CA PHE A 353 26.01 -10.93 -8.65
C PHE A 353 25.35 -11.01 -7.26
N LEU A 354 24.87 -12.19 -6.85
CA LEU A 354 24.20 -12.35 -5.55
C LEU A 354 25.15 -12.09 -4.38
N ASN A 355 26.36 -12.66 -4.41
CA ASN A 355 27.35 -12.45 -3.36
C ASN A 355 27.86 -11.01 -3.33
N ILE A 356 28.08 -10.41 -4.51
CA ILE A 356 28.54 -9.03 -4.65
C ILE A 356 27.46 -8.07 -4.13
N TRP A 357 26.22 -8.23 -4.61
CA TRP A 357 25.09 -7.39 -4.21
C TRP A 357 24.83 -7.48 -2.72
N LYS A 358 24.79 -8.67 -2.15
CA LYS A 358 24.55 -8.89 -0.73
C LYS A 358 25.55 -8.14 0.16
N LYS A 359 26.84 -8.15 -0.17
CA LYS A 359 27.87 -7.40 0.56
C LYS A 359 27.70 -5.89 0.37
N ARG A 360 27.31 -5.48 -0.83
CA ARG A 360 27.06 -4.07 -1.17
C ARG A 360 25.88 -3.52 -0.40
N GLU A 361 24.79 -4.27 -0.26
CA GLU A 361 23.61 -3.79 0.47
C GLU A 361 23.93 -3.47 1.93
N ILE A 362 24.68 -4.30 2.61
CA ILE A 362 25.15 -3.99 3.98
C ILE A 362 25.94 -2.67 3.98
N THR A 363 26.84 -2.49 3.01
CA THR A 363 27.64 -1.27 2.88
C THR A 363 26.77 -0.05 2.58
N ARG A 364 25.78 -0.16 1.68
CA ARG A 364 24.78 0.88 1.38
C ARG A 364 24.05 1.31 2.63
N LEU A 365 23.45 0.35 3.33
CA LEU A 365 22.63 0.62 4.53
C LEU A 365 23.44 1.37 5.61
N ILE A 366 24.64 0.89 5.90
CA ILE A 366 25.57 1.53 6.86
C ILE A 366 25.94 2.95 6.39
N SER A 367 26.28 3.12 5.11
CA SER A 367 26.63 4.42 4.52
C SER A 367 25.48 5.41 4.51
N TRP A 368 24.25 4.94 4.34
CA TRP A 368 23.04 5.77 4.36
C TRP A 368 22.56 6.08 5.77
N GLY A 369 23.10 5.40 6.80
CA GLY A 369 22.81 5.61 8.20
C GLY A 369 21.78 4.67 8.79
N PHE A 370 21.29 3.69 8.05
CA PHE A 370 20.47 2.62 8.60
C PHE A 370 21.31 1.71 9.49
N ASN A 371 20.69 1.17 10.51
CA ASN A 371 21.31 0.25 11.47
C ASN A 371 20.54 -1.07 11.65
N THR A 372 19.52 -1.32 10.83
CA THR A 372 18.70 -2.52 10.92
C THR A 372 18.28 -3.02 9.54
N ILE A 373 18.52 -4.30 9.26
CA ILE A 373 17.86 -5.03 8.17
C ILE A 373 16.47 -5.41 8.66
N GLY A 374 15.45 -4.88 8.02
CA GLY A 374 14.04 -4.99 8.43
C GLY A 374 13.38 -6.29 7.98
N ASN A 375 12.05 -6.33 8.13
CA ASN A 375 11.23 -7.49 7.80
C ASN A 375 11.30 -7.86 6.30
N TRP A 376 10.88 -9.06 5.94
CA TRP A 376 10.83 -9.60 4.56
C TRP A 376 12.20 -9.67 3.85
N SER A 377 13.31 -9.45 4.56
CA SER A 377 14.65 -9.54 4.02
C SER A 377 15.12 -11.00 3.88
N ASP A 378 16.09 -11.23 2.99
CA ASP A 378 16.60 -12.57 2.76
C ASP A 378 17.27 -13.11 4.03
N GLN A 379 16.90 -14.32 4.45
CA GLN A 379 17.43 -14.97 5.65
C GLN A 379 18.96 -15.23 5.58
N SER A 380 19.56 -15.12 4.40
CA SER A 380 21.00 -15.20 4.26
C SER A 380 21.75 -14.01 4.87
N TYR A 381 21.05 -12.96 5.29
CA TYR A 381 21.61 -11.87 6.10
C TYR A 381 21.65 -12.19 7.61
N TYR A 382 21.00 -13.25 8.05
CA TYR A 382 21.13 -13.67 9.44
C TYR A 382 22.59 -14.02 9.77
N ARG A 383 23.05 -13.69 10.99
CA ARG A 383 24.42 -13.88 11.43
C ARG A 383 25.50 -13.19 10.55
N ASN A 384 25.16 -12.01 9.98
CA ASN A 384 26.04 -11.27 9.08
C ASN A 384 27.20 -10.56 9.83
N GLU A 385 27.12 -10.38 11.14
CA GLU A 385 28.12 -9.76 12.04
C GLU A 385 28.54 -8.34 11.63
N ARG A 386 27.70 -7.62 10.91
CA ARG A 386 27.99 -6.24 10.42
C ARG A 386 26.88 -5.24 10.68
N ILE A 387 25.63 -5.67 10.67
CA ILE A 387 24.45 -4.83 10.87
C ILE A 387 23.36 -5.65 11.56
N PRO A 388 22.73 -5.15 12.60
CA PRO A 388 21.57 -5.78 13.24
C PRO A 388 20.44 -6.07 12.27
N TYR A 389 19.63 -7.06 12.61
CA TYR A 389 18.48 -7.46 11.81
C TYR A 389 17.31 -7.91 12.68
N VAL A 390 16.13 -7.97 12.10
CA VAL A 390 14.96 -8.61 12.69
C VAL A 390 14.68 -9.94 12.00
N ALA A 391 14.23 -10.93 12.76
CA ALA A 391 13.81 -12.22 12.20
C ALA A 391 12.31 -12.17 11.85
N THR A 392 11.97 -12.64 10.66
CA THR A 392 10.59 -12.67 10.14
C THR A 392 10.04 -14.08 10.22
N GLY A 393 8.91 -14.26 10.93
CA GLY A 393 8.18 -15.52 11.01
C GLY A 393 6.70 -15.36 10.64
N GLY A 394 6.10 -16.44 10.19
CA GLY A 394 4.66 -16.54 9.92
C GLY A 394 4.15 -17.91 10.35
N ILE A 395 2.93 -17.95 10.87
CA ILE A 395 2.30 -19.18 11.37
C ILE A 395 1.45 -19.80 10.27
N GLY A 396 1.89 -20.95 9.77
CA GLY A 396 1.15 -21.82 8.85
C GLY A 396 0.54 -23.02 9.56
N GLY A 397 -0.21 -23.85 8.85
CA GLY A 397 -0.73 -25.13 9.32
C GLY A 397 -2.23 -25.27 9.20
N ASP A 398 -2.76 -26.34 9.78
CA ASP A 398 -4.13 -26.81 9.58
C ASP A 398 -5.12 -26.38 10.68
N HIS A 399 -4.67 -25.56 11.64
CA HIS A 399 -5.57 -25.02 12.67
C HIS A 399 -6.70 -24.19 12.04
N ARG A 400 -7.82 -24.13 12.71
CA ARG A 400 -8.98 -23.34 12.28
C ARG A 400 -8.68 -21.84 12.22
N ARG A 401 -9.43 -21.15 11.38
CA ARG A 401 -9.33 -19.71 11.21
C ARG A 401 -10.71 -19.06 11.28
N ILE A 402 -10.79 -17.85 11.81
CA ILE A 402 -12.01 -17.10 12.06
C ILE A 402 -12.03 -15.87 11.15
N SER A 403 -13.16 -15.61 10.49
CA SER A 403 -13.35 -14.38 9.74
C SER A 403 -13.61 -13.21 10.68
N SER A 404 -12.93 -12.09 10.47
CA SER A 404 -13.26 -10.81 11.11
C SER A 404 -14.28 -9.99 10.31
N GLY A 405 -14.66 -10.47 9.11
CA GLY A 405 -15.44 -9.70 8.14
C GLY A 405 -14.59 -8.73 7.31
N SER A 406 -13.29 -8.62 7.58
CA SER A 406 -12.32 -7.79 6.85
C SER A 406 -11.00 -8.56 6.70
N ASP A 407 -11.04 -9.64 5.91
CA ASP A 407 -9.97 -10.64 5.82
C ASP A 407 -9.01 -10.36 4.63
N TYR A 408 -8.42 -9.17 4.56
CA TYR A 408 -7.64 -8.72 3.40
C TYR A 408 -6.48 -9.68 3.03
N TRP A 409 -5.65 -10.08 4.02
CA TRP A 409 -4.58 -11.06 3.83
C TRP A 409 -5.00 -12.50 4.16
N GLY A 410 -6.22 -12.68 4.68
CA GLY A 410 -6.76 -13.97 5.10
C GLY A 410 -7.47 -13.90 6.44
N LYS A 411 -8.15 -14.98 6.81
CA LYS A 411 -8.84 -15.10 8.10
C LYS A 411 -7.86 -15.12 9.26
N MET A 412 -8.28 -14.61 10.42
CA MET A 412 -7.55 -14.68 11.69
C MET A 412 -7.37 -16.11 12.18
N HIS A 413 -6.25 -16.42 12.82
CA HIS A 413 -6.03 -17.68 13.54
C HIS A 413 -7.08 -17.90 14.63
N ASP A 414 -7.51 -19.15 14.86
CA ASP A 414 -8.25 -19.55 16.05
C ASP A 414 -7.28 -20.08 17.13
N PRO A 415 -6.86 -19.25 18.10
CA PRO A 415 -5.90 -19.66 19.09
C PRO A 415 -6.50 -20.59 20.17
N PHE A 416 -7.81 -20.82 20.14
CA PHE A 416 -8.48 -21.81 21.00
C PHE A 416 -8.45 -23.21 20.39
N ASP A 417 -8.17 -23.34 19.08
CA ASP A 417 -7.91 -24.62 18.47
C ASP A 417 -6.61 -25.22 19.02
N PRO A 418 -6.64 -26.43 19.63
CA PRO A 418 -5.43 -27.09 20.12
C PRO A 418 -4.34 -27.26 19.05
N GLN A 419 -4.73 -27.40 17.78
CA GLN A 419 -3.79 -27.49 16.66
C GLN A 419 -2.97 -26.21 16.48
N PHE A 420 -3.49 -25.05 16.86
CA PHE A 420 -2.76 -23.78 16.73
C PHE A 420 -1.41 -23.78 17.46
N ALA A 421 -1.36 -24.27 18.70
CA ALA A 421 -0.10 -24.33 19.46
C ALA A 421 0.93 -25.28 18.82
N ILE A 422 0.46 -26.35 18.18
CA ILE A 422 1.32 -27.29 17.43
C ILE A 422 1.87 -26.59 16.19
N ASP A 423 1.02 -25.89 15.45
CA ASP A 423 1.40 -25.20 14.22
C ASP A 423 2.32 -24.00 14.50
N VAL A 424 2.13 -23.27 15.62
CA VAL A 424 3.07 -22.25 16.09
C VAL A 424 4.47 -22.86 16.29
N ARG A 425 4.56 -23.97 17.01
CA ARG A 425 5.83 -24.66 17.23
C ARG A 425 6.48 -25.08 15.91
N ASN A 426 5.74 -25.76 15.06
CA ASN A 426 6.25 -26.25 13.78
C ASN A 426 6.72 -25.10 12.85
N SER A 427 6.06 -23.97 12.91
CA SER A 427 6.42 -22.78 12.12
C SER A 427 7.64 -22.05 12.67
N LEU A 428 7.77 -21.93 13.99
CA LEU A 428 8.79 -21.09 14.62
C LEU A 428 10.10 -21.82 14.92
N ASP A 429 10.05 -23.11 15.27
CA ASP A 429 11.27 -23.88 15.60
C ASP A 429 12.37 -23.76 14.53
N PRO A 430 12.11 -23.94 13.22
CA PRO A 430 13.13 -23.81 12.19
C PRO A 430 13.73 -22.40 12.09
N LEU A 431 12.93 -21.34 12.33
CA LEU A 431 13.39 -19.97 12.34
C LEU A 431 14.29 -19.70 13.55
N ILE A 432 13.83 -20.09 14.73
CA ILE A 432 14.54 -19.89 15.99
C ILE A 432 15.92 -20.56 15.94
N GLN A 433 16.01 -21.79 15.42
CA GLN A 433 17.30 -22.50 15.29
C GLN A 433 18.32 -21.73 14.42
N LYS A 434 17.87 -20.92 13.47
CA LYS A 434 18.76 -20.11 12.61
C LYS A 434 19.35 -18.90 13.33
N VAL A 435 18.62 -18.32 14.29
CA VAL A 435 18.97 -16.99 14.85
C VAL A 435 19.22 -17.00 16.35
N LYS A 436 18.78 -18.01 17.11
CA LYS A 436 19.01 -18.07 18.56
C LYS A 436 20.48 -17.89 18.91
N ASN A 437 20.76 -17.20 20.00
CA ASN A 437 22.09 -16.86 20.48
C ASN A 437 22.90 -15.94 19.54
N ASP A 438 22.27 -15.30 18.55
CA ASP A 438 22.94 -14.32 17.69
C ASP A 438 22.76 -12.90 18.23
N PRO A 439 23.80 -12.25 18.76
CA PRO A 439 23.70 -10.91 19.33
C PRO A 439 23.28 -9.83 18.29
N TRP A 440 23.36 -10.13 17.01
CA TRP A 440 22.94 -9.22 15.94
C TRP A 440 21.43 -9.27 15.67
N CYS A 441 20.73 -10.30 16.12
CA CYS A 441 19.27 -10.37 16.02
C CYS A 441 18.62 -9.49 17.10
N ILE A 442 17.78 -8.54 16.70
CA ILE A 442 17.02 -7.69 17.63
C ILE A 442 15.86 -8.48 18.24
N GLY A 443 15.19 -9.28 17.44
CA GLY A 443 14.01 -10.05 17.86
C GLY A 443 13.19 -10.53 16.67
N TYR A 444 12.00 -11.03 16.99
CA TYR A 444 11.09 -11.68 16.05
C TYR A 444 9.84 -10.84 15.79
N PHE A 445 9.56 -10.53 14.52
CA PHE A 445 8.20 -10.21 14.07
C PHE A 445 7.52 -11.52 13.66
N ILE A 446 6.38 -11.81 14.27
CA ILE A 446 5.61 -13.02 13.96
C ILE A 446 4.26 -12.61 13.38
N ASP A 447 3.96 -13.12 12.20
CA ASP A 447 2.85 -12.74 11.34
C ASP A 447 2.89 -11.27 10.91
N ASN A 448 1.98 -10.87 10.06
CA ASN A 448 1.88 -9.51 9.56
C ASN A 448 0.43 -9.14 9.26
N GLU A 449 0.01 -7.97 9.75
CA GLU A 449 -1.26 -7.35 9.39
C GLU A 449 -2.46 -8.29 9.48
N LEU A 450 -2.51 -9.06 10.58
CA LEU A 450 -3.60 -9.99 10.82
C LEU A 450 -4.96 -9.29 10.86
N SER A 451 -6.01 -10.03 10.54
CA SER A 451 -7.38 -9.55 10.46
C SER A 451 -8.02 -9.36 11.84
N TRP A 452 -7.46 -8.44 12.65
CA TRP A 452 -7.96 -8.11 13.99
C TRP A 452 -9.31 -7.41 14.00
N GLY A 453 -9.82 -7.02 12.84
CA GLY A 453 -10.96 -6.15 12.67
C GLY A 453 -10.56 -4.72 12.35
N GLY A 454 -11.50 -3.91 11.94
CA GLY A 454 -11.31 -2.53 11.49
C GLY A 454 -12.10 -1.53 12.31
N GLY A 455 -11.89 -0.23 12.04
CA GLY A 455 -12.61 0.84 12.71
C GLY A 455 -14.01 1.09 12.14
N GLY A 456 -14.75 1.97 12.79
CA GLY A 456 -15.95 2.61 12.28
C GLY A 456 -17.24 2.15 12.96
N ASP A 457 -17.55 0.87 12.99
CA ASP A 457 -18.76 0.32 13.58
C ASP A 457 -18.51 -0.90 14.47
N ASP A 458 -19.56 -1.44 15.06
CA ASP A 458 -19.49 -2.64 15.90
C ASP A 458 -19.01 -3.85 15.11
N GLY A 459 -19.42 -3.99 13.84
CA GLY A 459 -19.00 -5.07 12.95
C GLY A 459 -17.49 -5.03 12.65
N GLY A 460 -16.94 -3.84 12.48
CA GLY A 460 -15.50 -3.65 12.29
C GLY A 460 -14.70 -3.92 13.57
N ARG A 461 -15.07 -3.26 14.69
CA ARG A 461 -14.35 -3.37 15.96
C ARG A 461 -14.41 -4.77 16.56
N TYR A 462 -15.58 -5.39 16.55
CA TYR A 462 -15.82 -6.70 17.17
C TYR A 462 -15.95 -7.84 16.16
N GLY A 463 -15.41 -7.65 14.95
CA GLY A 463 -15.54 -8.58 13.83
C GLY A 463 -15.17 -10.02 14.19
N LEU A 464 -14.15 -10.24 15.02
CA LEU A 464 -13.75 -11.58 15.48
C LEU A 464 -14.79 -12.24 16.40
N ALA A 465 -15.48 -11.46 17.25
CA ALA A 465 -16.56 -11.98 18.07
C ALA A 465 -17.79 -12.36 17.22
N TYR A 466 -18.14 -11.50 16.24
CA TYR A 466 -19.17 -11.83 15.24
C TYR A 466 -18.78 -13.08 14.44
N GLY A 467 -17.53 -13.17 14.01
CA GLY A 467 -17.01 -14.32 13.27
C GLY A 467 -17.13 -15.61 14.07
N ALA A 468 -16.68 -15.59 15.32
CA ALA A 468 -16.80 -16.76 16.21
C ALA A 468 -18.24 -17.23 16.39
N LEU A 469 -19.18 -16.30 16.61
CA LEU A 469 -20.59 -16.63 16.77
C LEU A 469 -21.25 -17.16 15.48
N LYS A 470 -20.74 -16.79 14.31
CA LYS A 470 -21.20 -17.28 13.01
C LYS A 470 -20.71 -18.70 12.67
N GLU A 471 -19.64 -19.16 13.31
CA GLU A 471 -19.14 -20.53 13.16
C GLU A 471 -20.19 -21.54 13.71
N ASP A 472 -20.03 -22.83 13.42
CA ASP A 472 -20.83 -23.90 14.01
C ASP A 472 -20.37 -24.25 15.43
N GLY A 473 -21.15 -25.06 16.13
CA GLY A 473 -20.89 -25.48 17.52
C GLY A 473 -19.57 -26.26 17.71
N SER A 474 -18.94 -26.77 16.67
CA SER A 474 -17.64 -27.44 16.75
C SER A 474 -16.45 -26.47 16.77
N SER A 475 -16.67 -25.17 16.55
CA SER A 475 -15.62 -24.16 16.55
C SER A 475 -15.06 -23.92 17.96
N PRO A 476 -13.74 -24.11 18.17
CA PRO A 476 -13.11 -23.85 19.47
C PRO A 476 -13.30 -22.40 19.94
N ALA A 477 -13.16 -21.43 19.05
CA ALA A 477 -13.40 -20.02 19.37
C ALA A 477 -14.85 -19.76 19.82
N LYS A 478 -15.83 -20.36 19.15
CA LYS A 478 -17.23 -20.23 19.55
C LYS A 478 -17.48 -20.83 20.92
N GLN A 479 -16.96 -22.04 21.17
CA GLN A 479 -17.08 -22.70 22.47
C GLN A 479 -16.40 -21.88 23.57
N ALA A 480 -15.23 -21.29 23.29
CA ALA A 480 -14.54 -20.40 24.22
C ALA A 480 -15.43 -19.20 24.58
N PHE A 481 -16.04 -18.56 23.58
CA PHE A 481 -16.92 -17.41 23.79
C PHE A 481 -18.16 -17.80 24.62
N ILE A 482 -18.83 -18.91 24.28
CA ILE A 482 -19.98 -19.41 25.03
C ILE A 482 -19.59 -19.73 26.49
N ASN A 483 -18.41 -20.30 26.71
CA ASN A 483 -17.92 -20.61 28.06
C ASN A 483 -17.61 -19.36 28.90
N GLU A 484 -17.06 -18.30 28.29
CA GLU A 484 -16.90 -17.00 28.94
C GLU A 484 -18.26 -16.42 29.37
N LEU A 485 -19.27 -16.50 28.47
CA LEU A 485 -20.63 -16.08 28.79
C LEU A 485 -21.27 -16.91 29.90
N LYS A 486 -21.12 -18.25 29.87
CA LYS A 486 -21.56 -19.17 30.94
C LYS A 486 -20.92 -18.78 32.28
N THR A 487 -19.62 -18.52 32.29
CA THR A 487 -18.88 -18.12 33.48
C THR A 487 -19.39 -16.79 34.03
N LYS A 488 -19.68 -15.84 33.17
CA LYS A 488 -20.14 -14.50 33.57
C LYS A 488 -21.59 -14.45 34.04
N TYR A 489 -22.48 -15.13 33.32
CA TYR A 489 -23.95 -15.01 33.56
C TYR A 489 -24.53 -16.16 34.40
N GLY A 490 -23.88 -17.31 34.45
CA GLY A 490 -24.35 -18.50 35.16
C GLY A 490 -25.45 -19.24 34.40
N ASP A 491 -26.55 -18.58 34.12
CA ASP A 491 -27.68 -19.16 33.39
C ASP A 491 -28.09 -18.35 32.15
N ILE A 492 -28.77 -19.01 31.24
CA ILE A 492 -29.17 -18.43 29.94
C ILE A 492 -30.18 -17.30 30.07
N THR A 493 -30.99 -17.31 31.16
CA THR A 493 -32.00 -16.28 31.40
C THR A 493 -31.34 -14.93 31.73
N ALA A 494 -30.25 -14.96 32.50
CA ALA A 494 -29.46 -13.78 32.81
C ALA A 494 -28.80 -13.21 31.55
N LEU A 495 -28.24 -14.06 30.66
CA LEU A 495 -27.72 -13.65 29.37
C LEU A 495 -28.82 -13.02 28.49
N ASN A 496 -29.96 -13.71 28.35
CA ASN A 496 -31.08 -13.24 27.54
C ASN A 496 -31.57 -11.83 28.00
N LYS A 497 -31.66 -11.65 29.31
CA LYS A 497 -32.02 -10.33 29.88
C LYS A 497 -30.98 -9.26 29.54
N ALA A 498 -29.70 -9.59 29.63
CA ALA A 498 -28.61 -8.65 29.39
C ALA A 498 -28.49 -8.29 27.89
N TRP A 499 -28.62 -9.27 27.00
CA TRP A 499 -28.50 -9.08 25.56
C TRP A 499 -29.82 -8.67 24.87
N GLY A 500 -30.98 -8.82 25.54
CA GLY A 500 -32.27 -8.70 24.89
C GLY A 500 -32.53 -9.84 23.90
N ALA A 501 -31.92 -11.02 24.16
CA ALA A 501 -32.02 -12.22 23.34
C ALA A 501 -33.09 -13.20 23.90
N ASN A 502 -33.31 -14.30 23.18
CA ASN A 502 -34.31 -15.31 23.58
C ASN A 502 -33.80 -16.73 23.25
N PHE A 503 -32.66 -17.09 23.80
CA PHE A 503 -32.12 -18.45 23.69
C PHE A 503 -32.82 -19.38 24.67
N ALA A 504 -33.25 -20.58 24.24
CA ALA A 504 -33.91 -21.56 25.09
C ALA A 504 -32.97 -22.10 26.19
N ASN A 505 -31.73 -22.31 25.83
CA ASN A 505 -30.63 -22.81 26.69
C ASN A 505 -29.28 -22.44 26.04
N TRP A 506 -28.18 -22.84 26.63
CA TRP A 506 -26.83 -22.57 26.11
C TRP A 506 -26.57 -23.28 24.76
N ASP A 507 -27.14 -24.48 24.54
CA ASP A 507 -26.95 -25.22 23.30
C ASP A 507 -27.64 -24.53 22.10
N ALA A 508 -28.64 -23.69 22.38
CA ALA A 508 -29.28 -22.87 21.33
C ALA A 508 -28.35 -21.78 20.76
N MET A 509 -27.19 -21.56 21.35
CA MET A 509 -26.13 -20.68 20.80
C MET A 509 -25.16 -21.42 19.86
N GLU A 510 -25.17 -22.77 19.82
CA GLU A 510 -24.24 -23.54 18.98
C GLU A 510 -24.45 -23.37 17.46
N PRO A 511 -25.69 -23.26 16.94
CA PRO A 511 -25.89 -22.92 15.54
C PRO A 511 -25.33 -21.54 15.21
N SER A 512 -25.00 -21.31 13.94
CA SER A 512 -24.57 -19.98 13.45
C SER A 512 -25.55 -18.90 13.87
N TRP A 513 -25.05 -17.88 14.55
CA TRP A 513 -25.86 -16.79 15.06
C TRP A 513 -25.13 -15.44 14.91
N SER A 514 -25.91 -14.38 14.76
CA SER A 514 -25.40 -13.00 14.73
C SER A 514 -26.45 -12.07 15.31
N PRO A 515 -26.08 -11.07 16.11
CA PRO A 515 -27.01 -10.05 16.58
C PRO A 515 -27.57 -9.26 15.41
N THR A 516 -28.82 -8.81 15.56
CA THR A 516 -29.51 -7.91 14.62
C THR A 516 -29.42 -6.48 15.13
N GLY A 517 -29.04 -5.54 14.25
CA GLY A 517 -28.89 -4.13 14.61
C GLY A 517 -27.60 -3.84 15.42
N HIS A 518 -27.60 -2.71 16.13
CA HIS A 518 -26.48 -2.31 16.96
C HIS A 518 -26.38 -3.13 18.24
N LEU A 519 -25.15 -3.37 18.69
CA LEU A 519 -24.92 -4.01 19.99
C LEU A 519 -25.41 -3.13 21.14
N ASN A 520 -26.09 -3.74 22.10
CA ASN A 520 -26.37 -3.04 23.36
C ASN A 520 -25.09 -3.01 24.25
N GLN A 521 -25.17 -2.28 25.36
CA GLN A 521 -24.03 -2.08 26.26
C GLN A 521 -23.46 -3.40 26.82
N ALA A 522 -24.31 -4.39 27.11
CA ALA A 522 -23.85 -5.68 27.62
C ALA A 522 -23.12 -6.48 26.54
N MET A 523 -23.72 -6.57 25.34
CA MET A 523 -23.09 -7.21 24.18
C MET A 523 -21.76 -6.55 23.84
N THR A 524 -21.68 -5.22 23.80
CA THR A 524 -20.44 -4.47 23.53
C THR A 524 -19.32 -4.87 24.49
N LYS A 525 -19.63 -5.00 25.79
CA LYS A 525 -18.67 -5.44 26.81
C LYS A 525 -18.23 -6.89 26.61
N ASP A 526 -19.16 -7.78 26.29
CA ASP A 526 -18.89 -9.20 26.12
C ASP A 526 -18.08 -9.48 24.84
N PHE A 527 -18.43 -8.82 23.74
CA PHE A 527 -17.71 -8.93 22.49
C PHE A 527 -16.29 -8.37 22.61
N GLY A 528 -16.14 -7.23 23.29
CA GLY A 528 -14.81 -6.66 23.58
C GLY A 528 -13.98 -7.59 24.47
N ALA A 529 -14.56 -8.16 25.51
CA ALA A 529 -13.87 -9.12 26.39
C ALA A 529 -13.40 -10.35 25.61
N PHE A 530 -14.23 -10.89 24.71
CA PHE A 530 -13.87 -12.03 23.88
C PHE A 530 -12.76 -11.68 22.87
N VAL A 531 -12.82 -10.53 22.18
CA VAL A 531 -11.75 -10.09 21.27
C VAL A 531 -10.42 -9.96 22.03
N TYR A 532 -10.46 -9.40 23.25
CA TYR A 532 -9.28 -9.32 24.11
C TYR A 532 -8.75 -10.71 24.50
N SER A 533 -9.63 -11.62 24.91
CA SER A 533 -9.30 -12.99 25.31
C SER A 533 -8.66 -13.77 24.14
N LEU A 534 -9.24 -13.67 22.95
CA LEU A 534 -8.72 -14.28 21.73
C LEU A 534 -7.32 -13.73 21.41
N ALA A 535 -7.15 -12.43 21.43
CA ALA A 535 -5.87 -11.79 21.17
C ALA A 535 -4.83 -12.16 22.23
N LEU A 536 -5.21 -12.13 23.51
CA LEU A 536 -4.32 -12.53 24.61
C LEU A 536 -3.84 -13.98 24.46
N LYS A 537 -4.75 -14.88 24.09
CA LYS A 537 -4.42 -16.29 23.86
C LYS A 537 -3.43 -16.46 22.68
N TYR A 538 -3.66 -15.77 21.58
CA TYR A 538 -2.75 -15.76 20.42
C TYR A 538 -1.34 -15.29 20.83
N PHE A 539 -1.22 -14.10 21.39
CA PHE A 539 0.10 -13.56 21.78
C PHE A 539 0.80 -14.41 22.82
N THR A 540 0.06 -14.96 23.79
CA THR A 540 0.64 -15.82 24.83
C THR A 540 1.22 -17.11 24.25
N ILE A 541 0.51 -17.81 23.36
CA ILE A 541 1.01 -19.04 22.73
C ILE A 541 2.28 -18.75 21.92
N VAL A 542 2.29 -17.67 21.14
CA VAL A 542 3.46 -17.29 20.35
C VAL A 542 4.64 -16.91 21.25
N HIS A 543 4.41 -16.09 22.26
CA HIS A 543 5.43 -15.67 23.23
C HIS A 543 6.06 -16.86 23.94
N ASP A 544 5.23 -17.75 24.48
CA ASP A 544 5.70 -18.89 25.29
C ASP A 544 6.54 -19.84 24.43
N GLU A 545 6.17 -20.02 23.15
CA GLU A 545 6.94 -20.85 22.25
C GLU A 545 8.28 -20.19 21.86
N LEU A 546 8.30 -18.89 21.59
CA LEU A 546 9.54 -18.14 21.35
C LEU A 546 10.47 -18.24 22.57
N HIS A 547 9.98 -17.93 23.77
CA HIS A 547 10.79 -17.92 25.00
C HIS A 547 11.22 -19.31 25.44
N ARG A 548 10.48 -20.35 25.10
CA ARG A 548 10.89 -21.75 25.37
C ARG A 548 12.22 -22.10 24.70
N LEU A 549 12.48 -21.59 23.50
CA LEU A 549 13.65 -21.91 22.69
C LEU A 549 14.69 -20.80 22.67
N ASP A 550 14.26 -19.56 22.82
CA ASP A 550 15.10 -18.36 22.74
C ASP A 550 14.62 -17.27 23.72
N PRO A 551 15.01 -17.36 24.99
CA PRO A 551 14.58 -16.37 26.00
C PRO A 551 15.32 -15.02 25.89
N ASN A 552 16.29 -14.88 24.98
CA ASN A 552 17.16 -13.72 24.90
C ASN A 552 16.69 -12.67 23.87
N HIS A 553 15.97 -13.10 22.85
CA HIS A 553 15.52 -12.17 21.79
C HIS A 553 14.10 -11.67 22.03
N LEU A 554 13.86 -10.43 21.59
CA LEU A 554 12.58 -9.74 21.82
C LEU A 554 11.47 -10.30 20.93
N TYR A 555 10.25 -10.41 21.48
CA TYR A 555 9.05 -10.58 20.69
C TYR A 555 8.52 -9.20 20.27
N LEU A 556 8.64 -8.87 18.99
CA LEU A 556 8.33 -7.56 18.40
C LEU A 556 6.86 -7.41 17.95
N GLY A 557 6.03 -8.44 18.17
CA GLY A 557 4.61 -8.42 17.81
C GLY A 557 4.31 -8.76 16.34
N CYS A 558 3.09 -8.41 15.88
CA CYS A 558 2.50 -8.85 14.62
C CYS A 558 2.26 -7.71 13.59
N ARG A 559 2.86 -6.53 13.78
CA ARG A 559 2.83 -5.43 12.78
C ARG A 559 1.40 -4.99 12.45
N PHE A 560 0.67 -4.43 13.42
CA PHE A 560 -0.72 -4.02 13.25
C PHE A 560 -0.92 -3.00 12.12
N ALA A 561 -1.71 -3.33 11.09
CA ALA A 561 -2.37 -2.39 10.20
C ALA A 561 -3.82 -2.20 10.64
N TRP A 562 -4.60 -3.27 10.56
CA TRP A 562 -5.92 -3.33 11.21
C TRP A 562 -5.73 -3.59 12.70
N LYS A 563 -6.40 -2.80 13.52
CA LYS A 563 -6.20 -2.83 14.97
C LYS A 563 -7.47 -2.48 15.71
N THR A 564 -7.69 -3.17 16.81
CA THR A 564 -8.73 -2.86 17.79
C THR A 564 -8.08 -2.53 19.13
N PRO A 565 -8.68 -1.70 19.99
CA PRO A 565 -8.16 -1.43 21.31
C PRO A 565 -7.86 -2.71 22.10
N GLU A 566 -8.75 -3.68 22.01
CA GLU A 566 -8.66 -4.98 22.70
C GLU A 566 -7.43 -5.79 22.26
N ALA A 567 -7.19 -5.88 20.95
CA ALA A 567 -6.03 -6.61 20.41
C ALA A 567 -4.70 -5.92 20.75
N MET A 568 -4.67 -4.57 20.66
CA MET A 568 -3.49 -3.80 21.02
C MET A 568 -3.15 -3.90 22.51
N GLU A 569 -4.16 -3.89 23.40
CA GLU A 569 -3.98 -4.05 24.83
C GLU A 569 -3.45 -5.45 25.19
N ALA A 570 -3.97 -6.49 24.55
CA ALA A 570 -3.48 -7.84 24.68
C ALA A 570 -2.01 -7.98 24.23
N ALA A 571 -1.66 -7.38 23.06
CA ALA A 571 -0.27 -7.33 22.58
C ALA A 571 0.65 -6.61 23.58
N ALA A 572 0.23 -5.46 24.10
CA ALA A 572 0.99 -4.71 25.10
C ALA A 572 1.19 -5.48 26.42
N LYS A 573 0.28 -6.40 26.74
CA LYS A 573 0.41 -7.26 27.92
C LYS A 573 1.51 -8.31 27.75
N VAL A 574 1.68 -8.84 26.54
CA VAL A 574 2.50 -10.03 26.27
C VAL A 574 3.81 -9.71 25.55
N CYS A 575 3.75 -8.96 24.43
CA CYS A 575 4.92 -8.66 23.62
C CYS A 575 5.93 -7.77 24.36
N ASP A 576 7.21 -7.89 24.01
CA ASP A 576 8.25 -6.96 24.48
C ASP A 576 8.15 -5.60 23.81
N VAL A 577 7.73 -5.58 22.56
CA VAL A 577 7.51 -4.39 21.74
C VAL A 577 6.19 -4.54 20.99
N VAL A 578 5.38 -3.49 20.94
CA VAL A 578 4.15 -3.47 20.12
C VAL A 578 4.43 -2.85 18.78
N SER A 579 4.19 -3.57 17.69
CA SER A 579 4.53 -3.12 16.34
C SER A 579 3.32 -2.72 15.51
N PHE A 580 3.53 -1.71 14.65
CA PHE A 580 2.51 -1.14 13.78
C PHE A 580 3.07 -0.90 12.38
N ASN A 581 2.24 -1.05 11.35
CA ASN A 581 2.50 -0.55 10.01
C ASN A 581 1.70 0.75 9.84
N ILE A 582 2.40 1.88 9.61
CA ILE A 582 1.79 3.22 9.69
C ILE A 582 2.08 3.99 8.40
N TYR A 583 1.15 3.92 7.48
CA TYR A 583 1.19 4.67 6.23
C TYR A 583 0.43 6.00 6.39
N ALA A 584 1.15 7.05 6.70
CA ALA A 584 0.63 8.40 6.90
C ALA A 584 1.70 9.44 6.56
N PRO A 585 1.36 10.70 6.25
CA PRO A 585 2.37 11.73 5.97
C PRO A 585 3.34 11.98 7.13
N ARG A 586 2.86 11.80 8.37
CA ARG A 586 3.65 11.88 9.61
C ARG A 586 2.93 11.19 10.77
N LEU A 587 3.67 10.87 11.82
CA LEU A 587 3.08 10.37 13.06
C LEU A 587 2.39 11.53 13.81
N ASN A 588 1.05 11.52 13.88
CA ASN A 588 0.30 12.55 14.60
C ASN A 588 0.37 12.31 16.12
N PRO A 589 0.97 13.24 16.92
CA PRO A 589 1.17 13.02 18.36
C PRO A 589 -0.13 12.81 19.15
N LYS A 590 -1.23 13.44 18.74
CA LYS A 590 -2.53 13.30 19.41
C LYS A 590 -3.17 11.94 19.10
N ALA A 591 -3.14 11.54 17.82
CA ALA A 591 -3.70 10.25 17.39
C ALA A 591 -2.96 9.05 18.00
N TRP A 592 -1.65 9.20 18.28
CA TRP A 592 -0.81 8.14 18.85
C TRP A 592 -0.52 8.31 20.34
N ALA A 593 -1.20 9.22 21.04
CA ALA A 593 -1.05 9.44 22.48
C ALA A 593 -1.43 8.21 23.33
N PHE A 594 -2.34 7.37 22.83
CA PHE A 594 -2.81 6.15 23.51
C PHE A 594 -1.67 5.15 23.79
N THR A 595 -0.59 5.15 22.99
CA THR A 595 0.56 4.25 23.20
C THR A 595 1.25 4.44 24.54
N LYS A 596 1.10 5.61 25.17
CA LYS A 596 1.63 5.85 26.53
C LYS A 596 0.98 4.94 27.58
N ALA A 597 -0.31 4.60 27.39
CA ALA A 597 -1.05 3.74 28.31
C ALA A 597 -0.54 2.29 28.31
N PHE A 598 0.07 1.83 27.24
CA PHE A 598 0.64 0.49 27.14
C PHE A 598 1.79 0.26 28.14
N ASN A 599 2.50 1.34 28.49
CA ASN A 599 3.75 1.24 29.26
C ASN A 599 4.74 0.22 28.66
N LYS A 600 4.78 0.12 27.34
CA LYS A 600 5.62 -0.72 26.51
C LYS A 600 6.19 0.10 25.36
N PRO A 601 7.37 -0.24 24.85
CA PRO A 601 7.88 0.38 23.62
C PRO A 601 7.04 -0.03 22.42
N CYS A 602 6.99 0.86 21.45
CA CYS A 602 6.35 0.61 20.14
C CYS A 602 7.39 0.72 19.03
N ILE A 603 7.16 0.03 17.92
CA ILE A 603 7.99 0.14 16.71
C ILE A 603 7.10 0.24 15.47
N ILE A 604 7.52 1.05 14.49
CA ILE A 604 6.87 1.07 13.18
C ILE A 604 7.57 0.05 12.30
N GLY A 605 6.83 -0.97 11.90
CA GLY A 605 7.33 -2.05 11.05
C GLY A 605 7.36 -1.68 9.58
N GLU A 606 6.43 -0.83 9.12
CA GLU A 606 6.35 -0.38 7.73
C GLU A 606 5.86 1.05 7.63
N PHE A 607 6.49 1.82 6.75
CA PHE A 607 6.02 3.10 6.22
C PHE A 607 6.70 3.41 4.90
N HIS A 608 6.05 4.15 4.01
CA HIS A 608 6.68 4.66 2.79
C HIS A 608 6.00 5.92 2.25
N PHE A 609 6.68 6.54 1.30
CA PHE A 609 6.18 7.57 0.39
C PHE A 609 6.62 7.21 -1.02
N GLY A 610 5.78 7.50 -2.01
CA GLY A 610 6.12 7.27 -3.39
C GLY A 610 5.72 8.44 -4.30
N SER A 611 6.32 8.48 -5.49
CA SER A 611 6.05 9.51 -6.48
C SER A 611 6.00 8.94 -7.89
N LEU A 612 5.52 9.74 -8.87
CA LEU A 612 5.33 9.27 -10.25
C LEU A 612 6.33 9.87 -11.24
N ASP A 613 7.29 10.68 -10.76
CA ASP A 613 8.23 11.43 -11.60
C ASP A 613 9.46 10.63 -12.06
N ARG A 614 9.47 9.32 -11.85
CA ARG A 614 10.55 8.39 -12.27
C ARG A 614 10.03 7.17 -13.04
N GLY A 615 8.93 7.36 -13.78
CA GLY A 615 8.41 6.36 -14.73
C GLY A 615 7.62 5.20 -14.11
N MET A 616 7.32 5.25 -12.82
CA MET A 616 6.43 4.29 -12.17
C MET A 616 4.97 4.76 -12.23
N PHE A 617 4.02 3.84 -12.06
CA PHE A 617 2.60 4.12 -12.26
C PHE A 617 1.79 4.23 -10.97
N SER A 618 2.39 3.93 -9.83
CA SER A 618 1.74 4.05 -8.53
C SER A 618 2.71 4.60 -7.48
N PRO A 619 2.25 5.56 -6.67
CA PRO A 619 3.06 6.11 -5.58
C PRO A 619 3.01 5.24 -4.31
N GLY A 620 2.29 4.13 -4.31
CA GLY A 620 1.99 3.39 -3.11
C GLY A 620 0.91 4.07 -2.24
N LEU A 621 0.98 3.83 -0.93
CA LEU A 621 -0.09 4.23 0.00
C LEU A 621 -0.03 5.71 0.40
N VAL A 622 1.12 6.37 0.26
CA VAL A 622 1.27 7.80 0.59
C VAL A 622 1.98 8.52 -0.56
N TYR A 623 1.25 9.39 -1.24
CA TYR A 623 1.71 10.14 -2.40
C TYR A 623 2.63 11.31 -2.01
N ALA A 624 3.71 11.45 -2.77
CA ALA A 624 4.58 12.62 -2.80
C ALA A 624 4.63 13.18 -4.23
N PRO A 625 4.58 14.50 -4.44
CA PRO A 625 4.54 15.10 -5.78
C PRO A 625 5.74 14.78 -6.68
N ASN A 626 6.92 14.56 -6.08
CA ASN A 626 8.15 14.22 -6.78
C ASN A 626 9.19 13.67 -5.78
N GLN A 627 10.36 13.21 -6.25
CA GLN A 627 11.40 12.63 -5.41
C GLN A 627 11.92 13.62 -4.33
N LYS A 628 12.00 14.91 -4.62
CA LYS A 628 12.41 15.92 -3.63
C LYS A 628 11.40 16.04 -2.50
N ALA A 629 10.11 16.08 -2.80
CA ALA A 629 9.04 16.09 -1.80
C ALA A 629 9.01 14.77 -1.02
N ARG A 630 9.24 13.63 -1.68
CA ARG A 630 9.34 12.30 -1.07
C ARG A 630 10.46 12.26 -0.02
N ALA A 631 11.62 12.81 -0.35
CA ALA A 631 12.76 12.94 0.57
C ALA A 631 12.44 13.84 1.78
N ALA A 632 11.79 14.98 1.55
CA ALA A 632 11.37 15.87 2.65
C ALA A 632 10.33 15.21 3.57
N MET A 633 9.37 14.46 3.02
CA MET A 633 8.40 13.69 3.80
C MET A 633 9.08 12.59 4.63
N PHE A 634 10.10 11.93 4.11
CA PHE A 634 10.90 10.96 4.85
C PHE A 634 11.55 11.59 6.09
N ILE A 635 12.19 12.76 5.95
CA ILE A 635 12.77 13.50 7.06
C ILE A 635 11.71 13.89 8.11
N ASP A 636 10.57 14.47 7.68
CA ASP A 636 9.50 14.90 8.61
C ASP A 636 8.88 13.71 9.35
N TYR A 637 8.69 12.58 8.67
CA TYR A 637 8.17 11.37 9.29
C TYR A 637 9.11 10.85 10.38
N LEU A 638 10.41 10.68 10.06
CA LEU A 638 11.40 10.22 11.02
C LEU A 638 11.48 11.17 12.22
N HIS A 639 11.49 12.48 12.00
CA HIS A 639 11.44 13.45 13.08
C HIS A 639 10.22 13.23 13.98
N SER A 640 9.04 13.01 13.41
CA SER A 640 7.81 12.80 14.19
C SER A 640 7.85 11.50 15.02
N VAL A 641 8.54 10.45 14.54
CA VAL A 641 8.74 9.21 15.28
C VAL A 641 9.80 9.36 16.37
N LEU A 642 10.93 10.00 16.07
CA LEU A 642 12.00 10.28 17.04
C LEU A 642 11.52 11.12 18.22
N ASP A 643 10.61 12.07 17.97
CA ASP A 643 10.05 12.93 19.01
C ASP A 643 9.01 12.20 19.90
N ASN A 644 8.43 11.08 19.43
CA ASN A 644 7.43 10.33 20.19
C ASN A 644 8.10 9.45 21.26
N PRO A 645 7.72 9.56 22.56
CA PRO A 645 8.41 8.86 23.65
C PRO A 645 8.18 7.33 23.65
N SER A 646 7.16 6.83 22.97
CA SER A 646 6.81 5.40 22.97
C SER A 646 7.55 4.60 21.90
N PHE A 647 7.93 5.20 20.76
CA PHE A 647 8.52 4.46 19.66
C PHE A 647 10.04 4.28 19.82
N VAL A 648 10.53 3.10 19.48
CA VAL A 648 11.95 2.70 19.56
C VAL A 648 12.56 2.41 18.20
N GLY A 649 11.83 2.66 17.12
CA GLY A 649 12.30 2.48 15.75
C GLY A 649 11.20 2.65 14.72
N CYS A 650 11.64 2.72 13.46
CA CYS A 650 10.78 2.67 12.28
C CYS A 650 11.56 2.08 11.09
N HIS A 651 10.87 1.25 10.30
CA HIS A 651 11.44 0.57 9.15
C HIS A 651 10.75 1.01 7.87
N TRP A 652 11.55 1.39 6.88
CA TRP A 652 11.07 1.79 5.57
C TRP A 652 10.67 0.58 4.72
N PHE A 653 9.49 0.56 4.17
CA PHE A 653 9.02 -0.42 3.21
C PHE A 653 8.99 0.21 1.81
N GLN A 654 9.92 -0.12 0.92
CA GLN A 654 10.93 -1.18 0.95
C GLN A 654 12.24 -0.73 0.27
N LEU A 655 13.27 -1.62 0.17
CA LEU A 655 14.57 -1.27 -0.41
C LEU A 655 14.52 -0.97 -1.91
N VAL A 656 13.84 -1.80 -2.71
CA VAL A 656 13.78 -1.71 -4.17
C VAL A 656 12.37 -1.34 -4.60
N ASP A 657 12.22 -0.50 -5.63
CA ASP A 657 10.92 -0.29 -6.28
C ASP A 657 10.28 -1.61 -6.67
N GLU A 658 8.99 -1.66 -6.64
CA GLU A 658 8.26 -2.81 -7.12
C GLU A 658 8.30 -2.90 -8.66
N PRO A 659 8.03 -4.09 -9.24
CA PRO A 659 8.03 -4.23 -10.69
C PRO A 659 7.00 -3.29 -11.35
N LEU A 660 7.37 -2.65 -12.45
CA LEU A 660 6.52 -1.70 -13.17
C LEU A 660 5.11 -2.25 -13.49
N THR A 661 5.01 -3.54 -13.83
CA THR A 661 3.76 -4.23 -14.14
C THR A 661 3.20 -5.03 -12.96
N GLY A 662 3.60 -4.72 -11.75
CA GLY A 662 3.14 -5.33 -10.51
C GLY A 662 3.90 -6.59 -10.11
N ARG A 663 4.19 -6.70 -8.80
CA ARG A 663 4.75 -7.93 -8.28
C ARG A 663 3.77 -9.09 -8.46
N SER A 664 4.29 -10.28 -8.74
CA SER A 664 3.48 -11.43 -9.17
C SER A 664 2.46 -11.91 -8.14
N PHE A 665 2.64 -11.58 -6.86
CA PHE A 665 1.78 -12.01 -5.76
C PHE A 665 0.44 -11.25 -5.71
N ASP A 666 0.46 -9.92 -5.79
CA ASP A 666 -0.70 -9.06 -5.51
C ASP A 666 -0.81 -7.82 -6.41
N GLY A 667 0.11 -7.66 -7.36
CA GLY A 667 0.06 -6.61 -8.37
C GLY A 667 0.55 -5.25 -7.92
N GLU A 668 1.17 -5.11 -6.74
CA GLU A 668 1.75 -3.83 -6.32
C GLU A 668 2.88 -3.42 -7.28
N ASN A 669 2.87 -2.14 -7.70
CA ASN A 669 3.83 -1.55 -8.64
C ASN A 669 4.23 -0.14 -8.21
N TYR A 670 4.67 -0.04 -6.97
CA TYR A 670 4.91 1.21 -6.27
C TYR A 670 6.33 1.76 -6.47
N ASN A 671 6.45 3.08 -6.64
CA ASN A 671 7.74 3.79 -6.57
C ASN A 671 8.08 4.11 -5.12
N ILE A 672 8.54 3.13 -4.38
CA ILE A 672 8.81 3.24 -2.94
C ILE A 672 10.22 2.82 -2.54
N GLY A 673 11.05 2.37 -3.51
CA GLY A 673 12.41 1.92 -3.26
C GLY A 673 13.38 3.04 -2.90
N PHE A 674 14.43 2.72 -2.17
CA PHE A 674 15.68 3.49 -2.17
C PHE A 674 16.48 3.22 -3.45
N LEU A 675 16.23 2.05 -4.06
CA LEU A 675 16.78 1.62 -5.34
C LEU A 675 15.64 1.47 -6.36
N ASN A 676 15.94 1.80 -7.61
CA ASN A 676 15.07 1.48 -8.73
C ASN A 676 15.36 0.06 -9.28
N VAL A 677 14.59 -0.37 -10.27
CA VAL A 677 14.72 -1.70 -10.91
C VAL A 677 16.09 -1.94 -11.55
N THR A 678 16.90 -0.91 -11.81
CA THR A 678 18.25 -1.01 -12.38
C THR A 678 19.35 -0.99 -11.31
N ASP A 679 19.01 -1.24 -10.04
CA ASP A 679 19.93 -1.19 -8.90
C ASP A 679 20.67 0.16 -8.81
N THR A 680 19.96 1.25 -9.04
CA THR A 680 20.47 2.61 -8.96
C THR A 680 19.79 3.33 -7.79
N PRO A 681 20.55 3.86 -6.80
CA PRO A 681 19.99 4.62 -5.70
C PRO A 681 19.31 5.91 -6.16
N TYR A 682 18.23 6.29 -5.48
CA TYR A 682 17.64 7.61 -5.59
C TYR A 682 18.44 8.62 -4.76
N PRO A 683 19.18 9.55 -5.38
CA PRO A 683 20.09 10.42 -4.65
C PRO A 683 19.37 11.31 -3.63
N GLU A 684 18.14 11.72 -3.93
CA GLU A 684 17.30 12.52 -3.02
C GLU A 684 17.02 11.76 -1.71
N MET A 685 16.68 10.47 -1.83
CA MET A 685 16.38 9.61 -0.67
C MET A 685 17.64 9.29 0.14
N VAL A 686 18.75 9.00 -0.52
CA VAL A 686 20.05 8.74 0.14
C VAL A 686 20.52 9.97 0.92
N THR A 687 20.43 11.15 0.32
CA THR A 687 20.80 12.41 0.97
C THR A 687 19.93 12.67 2.20
N ALA A 688 18.60 12.49 2.06
CA ALA A 688 17.66 12.65 3.16
C ALA A 688 17.91 11.67 4.31
N ALA A 689 18.24 10.42 3.99
CA ALA A 689 18.56 9.41 4.99
C ALA A 689 19.84 9.80 5.76
N ARG A 690 20.91 10.14 5.06
CA ARG A 690 22.15 10.62 5.70
C ARG A 690 21.92 11.82 6.58
N GLU A 691 21.12 12.80 6.13
CA GLU A 691 20.79 14.00 6.90
C GLU A 691 20.07 13.64 8.20
N VAL A 692 18.90 13.02 8.11
CA VAL A 692 18.04 12.79 9.29
C VAL A 692 18.59 11.73 10.25
N LEU A 693 19.38 10.78 9.74
CA LEU A 693 19.93 9.71 10.58
C LEU A 693 21.24 10.09 11.25
N SER A 694 21.91 11.17 10.81
CA SER A 694 23.17 11.65 11.42
C SER A 694 22.97 12.23 12.82
N ASP A 695 21.84 12.88 13.09
CA ASP A 695 21.53 13.51 14.37
C ASP A 695 20.39 12.82 15.15
N ALA A 696 19.92 11.67 14.66
CA ALA A 696 18.76 10.96 15.19
C ALA A 696 18.82 10.71 16.71
N TYR A 697 19.98 10.31 17.22
CA TYR A 697 20.16 10.04 18.64
C TYR A 697 20.11 11.32 19.48
N GLN A 698 20.77 12.41 19.02
CA GLN A 698 20.77 13.70 19.68
C GLN A 698 19.35 14.31 19.71
N ARG A 699 18.61 14.18 18.59
CA ARG A 699 17.22 14.60 18.52
C ARG A 699 16.35 13.78 19.48
N ARG A 700 16.52 12.45 19.46
CA ARG A 700 15.75 11.57 20.34
C ARG A 700 15.95 11.89 21.82
N LEU A 701 17.13 12.28 22.22
CA LEU A 701 17.44 12.62 23.62
C LEU A 701 16.70 13.89 24.09
N LYS A 702 16.55 14.90 23.24
CA LYS A 702 15.78 16.14 23.52
C LYS A 702 14.30 15.81 23.79
#